data_bdf706356201c71e81d479404fb4c530
#
_entry.id   bdf706356201c71e81d479404fb4c530
#
_cell.length_a   1.000
_cell.length_b   1.000
_cell.length_c   1.000
_cell.angle_alpha   90.00
_cell.angle_beta   90.00
_cell.angle_gamma   90.00
#
_symmetry.space_group_name_H-M   'P 1'
#
loop_
_entity.id
_entity.type
_entity.pdbx_description
1 polymer ?
#
loop_
_entity_poly.entity_id
_entity_poly.type
_entity_poly.pdbx_seq_one_letter_code
_entity_poly.pdbx_strand_id
1 'polypeptide(L)'
;MKWNAPVAGPTYSLDDGVARIVVPQRENGYNHWIGPRADAPMLTAPAPAGDWDLTGRIDLESYGADSDFHVGLTVGFSDQFVCTIGPFQNPGGKSGVRAPQLWLETTGIPATATREADCSSIYLKLSKRGNTYAASYRARSSDEWTRIGEYLGAFDPKFVGVIAKTFSAGAAVKFAVRDLTLESVTAEPSTSASISIDTSKIANTIDHNIYGHFVEHMARCVWSGLWAEMLWNRKFTGSVDANGLIESWAAFGEGAKYSPDNRDFYTSSQSQRIDLAPGKEAGILKTGAKMGIKPGKYNIRAILKQKGLAGCVTFALRQGDRVYASAKTRPLTGKWAEYKATLNITESDPDAQFSVSATGPGTLWIGCLSLMPADNIGGIRRDVYESIDQMSPPLIRWPGGNMVSGYHWMDGIGPMDKRMPRWERAWKAWEWNDLGTDEFIAFCRKIGTEPYICVNAGEGNADEAAHWVEYCNGSADTEYGKLRAANGHPEPYHVKYWGVGNEMYGDWQLGHLGAKQYALKAVEFARAMRAVDPSIKLIAVGVPTDNWGDWNRIVARTAGSYCDYLSVHDYRGVSIWDCREYNYLNIVGSAQWEENMLAETSRIADEAAGKRLPLAFDEWNVWFPDEKYELRDGLFAAGVIQGMQRLGDRVTMANIAQIVNVLGVLHTNSTQVVETPLAKVFELYANLCYRDRCTTSYTGPELDTPQGRQPTIDACATISADRKKLAITVINRDPLRDIAAKLDLNDFAAASPAEIAVLNGPTAYSFNTYSAPNVVDITRAKSNLDLSRPYVFPAHSVTVITLSRHH
;
A
#
# COMPACT_ATOMS: atom_id res chain seq x y z
N MET A 1 -26.04 -30.06 20.16
CA MET A 1 -26.03 -28.65 19.75
C MET A 1 -26.63 -27.78 20.87
N LYS A 2 -26.20 -26.52 20.94
CA LYS A 2 -26.65 -25.53 21.92
C LYS A 2 -27.50 -24.47 21.23
N TRP A 3 -28.67 -24.17 21.80
CA TRP A 3 -29.49 -23.06 21.34
C TRP A 3 -28.93 -21.70 21.84
N ASN A 4 -28.87 -20.76 20.97
CA ASN A 4 -28.47 -19.38 21.25
C ASN A 4 -29.43 -18.43 20.54
N ALA A 5 -30.17 -17.62 21.30
CA ALA A 5 -30.96 -16.51 20.77
C ALA A 5 -30.50 -15.23 21.49
N PRO A 6 -29.64 -14.43 20.88
CA PRO A 6 -29.11 -13.22 21.54
C PRO A 6 -30.17 -12.20 21.95
N VAL A 7 -31.30 -12.24 21.28
CA VAL A 7 -32.47 -11.37 21.58
C VAL A 7 -33.69 -12.22 21.83
N ALA A 8 -34.52 -11.84 22.83
CA ALA A 8 -35.74 -12.52 23.18
C ALA A 8 -36.77 -12.53 22.02
N GLY A 9 -37.53 -13.60 21.93
CA GLY A 9 -38.61 -13.80 20.95
C GLY A 9 -38.53 -15.11 20.19
N PRO A 10 -37.40 -15.46 19.53
CA PRO A 10 -37.26 -16.75 18.87
C PRO A 10 -37.32 -17.91 19.87
N THR A 11 -38.01 -18.99 19.48
CA THR A 11 -38.17 -20.19 20.31
C THR A 11 -37.66 -21.43 19.58
N TYR A 12 -37.26 -22.39 20.37
CA TYR A 12 -36.77 -23.68 19.92
C TYR A 12 -37.40 -24.80 20.77
N SER A 13 -37.85 -25.87 20.11
CA SER A 13 -38.25 -27.10 20.78
C SER A 13 -37.60 -28.31 20.07
N LEU A 14 -37.31 -29.34 20.83
CA LEU A 14 -36.82 -30.60 20.33
C LEU A 14 -37.79 -31.72 20.75
N ASP A 15 -38.38 -32.39 19.77
CA ASP A 15 -39.33 -33.46 19.98
C ASP A 15 -39.05 -34.56 18.93
N ASP A 16 -38.91 -35.81 19.39
CA ASP A 16 -38.55 -36.98 18.55
C ASP A 16 -37.43 -36.77 17.53
N GLY A 17 -36.37 -36.09 17.96
CA GLY A 17 -35.23 -35.76 17.07
C GLY A 17 -35.50 -34.64 16.07
N VAL A 18 -36.64 -34.01 16.10
CA VAL A 18 -37.04 -32.88 15.25
C VAL A 18 -36.87 -31.57 16.01
N ALA A 19 -35.98 -30.74 15.50
CA ALA A 19 -35.83 -29.39 16.05
C ALA A 19 -36.78 -28.43 15.33
N ARG A 20 -37.73 -27.83 16.07
CA ARG A 20 -38.62 -26.78 15.53
C ARG A 20 -38.19 -25.43 16.00
N ILE A 21 -38.02 -24.52 15.06
CA ILE A 21 -37.57 -23.14 15.30
C ILE A 21 -38.70 -22.20 14.84
N VAL A 22 -39.09 -21.27 15.73
CA VAL A 22 -40.03 -20.22 15.43
C VAL A 22 -39.36 -18.86 15.61
N VAL A 23 -39.35 -18.07 14.56
CA VAL A 23 -38.82 -16.70 14.57
C VAL A 23 -40.02 -15.76 14.43
N PRO A 24 -40.40 -15.05 15.50
CA PRO A 24 -41.57 -14.17 15.50
C PRO A 24 -41.31 -12.89 14.69
N GLN A 25 -42.36 -12.14 14.45
CA GLN A 25 -42.27 -10.82 13.83
C GLN A 25 -41.47 -9.84 14.69
N ARG A 26 -40.61 -9.05 14.05
CA ARG A 26 -39.84 -7.96 14.65
C ARG A 26 -39.57 -6.89 13.62
N GLU A 27 -39.69 -5.62 13.99
CA GLU A 27 -39.56 -4.45 13.10
C GLU A 27 -38.26 -4.44 12.27
N ASN A 28 -37.15 -4.79 12.87
CA ASN A 28 -35.86 -4.84 12.19
C ASN A 28 -35.35 -6.28 11.90
N GLY A 29 -36.21 -7.30 12.05
CA GLY A 29 -35.84 -8.71 11.92
C GLY A 29 -34.76 -9.17 12.91
N TYR A 30 -34.28 -10.38 12.73
CA TYR A 30 -33.14 -10.98 13.42
C TYR A 30 -32.06 -11.29 12.37
N ASN A 31 -30.90 -10.68 12.45
CA ASN A 31 -29.91 -10.76 11.37
C ASN A 31 -28.51 -11.06 11.86
N HIS A 32 -27.69 -11.50 10.94
CA HIS A 32 -26.26 -11.72 11.13
C HIS A 32 -25.52 -11.12 9.92
N TRP A 33 -25.18 -9.83 10.02
CA TRP A 33 -24.61 -9.05 8.93
C TRP A 33 -23.46 -8.19 9.44
N ILE A 34 -22.65 -7.61 8.55
CA ILE A 34 -21.55 -6.72 8.92
C ILE A 34 -22.04 -5.59 9.83
N GLY A 35 -21.30 -5.33 10.92
CA GLY A 35 -21.58 -4.33 11.91
C GLY A 35 -22.14 -4.90 13.21
N PRO A 36 -22.87 -4.12 14.05
CA PRO A 36 -23.31 -4.53 15.38
C PRO A 36 -24.45 -5.57 15.39
N ARG A 37 -24.85 -6.09 14.23
CA ARG A 37 -26.01 -6.98 14.12
C ARG A 37 -25.57 -8.45 14.04
N ALA A 38 -25.48 -9.10 15.20
CA ALA A 38 -25.26 -10.54 15.35
C ALA A 38 -26.38 -11.10 16.27
N ASP A 39 -27.65 -10.85 15.91
CA ASP A 39 -28.80 -11.16 16.73
C ASP A 39 -29.68 -12.31 16.18
N ALA A 40 -29.28 -12.96 15.09
CA ALA A 40 -29.96 -14.12 14.56
C ALA A 40 -29.90 -15.33 15.51
N PRO A 41 -31.01 -16.02 15.75
CA PRO A 41 -31.02 -17.23 16.56
C PRO A 41 -30.33 -18.41 15.86
N MET A 42 -29.56 -19.19 16.62
CA MET A 42 -28.78 -20.30 16.11
C MET A 42 -28.88 -21.53 17.02
N LEU A 43 -28.82 -22.71 16.38
CA LEU A 43 -28.62 -23.99 17.05
C LEU A 43 -27.24 -24.54 16.61
N THR A 44 -26.23 -24.47 17.47
CA THR A 44 -24.84 -24.72 17.07
C THR A 44 -24.15 -25.77 17.93
N ALA A 45 -23.12 -26.36 17.36
CA ALA A 45 -22.10 -27.18 18.01
C ALA A 45 -20.71 -26.67 17.64
N PRO A 46 -19.68 -26.92 18.47
CA PRO A 46 -18.29 -26.70 18.04
C PRO A 46 -18.02 -27.38 16.71
N ALA A 47 -17.32 -26.69 15.81
CA ALA A 47 -16.90 -27.28 14.55
C ALA A 47 -15.85 -28.38 14.81
N PRO A 48 -15.91 -29.55 14.14
CA PRO A 48 -14.85 -30.53 14.22
C PRO A 48 -13.54 -30.00 13.61
N ALA A 49 -12.41 -30.49 14.11
CA ALA A 49 -11.14 -30.34 13.42
C ALA A 49 -11.12 -31.13 12.10
N GLY A 50 -10.34 -30.70 11.13
CA GLY A 50 -10.22 -31.39 9.84
C GLY A 50 -11.44 -31.23 8.93
N ASP A 51 -11.62 -32.20 8.02
CA ASP A 51 -12.71 -32.22 7.06
C ASP A 51 -13.96 -32.84 7.66
N TRP A 52 -15.14 -32.35 7.25
CA TRP A 52 -16.43 -32.80 7.75
C TRP A 52 -17.58 -32.51 6.79
N ASP A 53 -18.69 -33.21 6.99
CA ASP A 53 -19.99 -32.96 6.35
C ASP A 53 -21.04 -32.67 7.41
N LEU A 54 -21.71 -31.52 7.29
CA LEU A 54 -22.93 -31.19 8.01
C LEU A 54 -24.12 -31.39 7.08
N THR A 55 -25.06 -32.27 7.41
CA THR A 55 -26.27 -32.50 6.61
C THR A 55 -27.51 -32.31 7.44
N GLY A 56 -28.62 -31.92 6.84
CA GLY A 56 -29.91 -31.79 7.51
C GLY A 56 -31.01 -31.50 6.50
N ARG A 57 -32.23 -31.86 6.87
CA ARG A 57 -33.44 -31.52 6.12
C ARG A 57 -34.14 -30.31 6.76
N ILE A 58 -34.44 -29.32 5.96
CA ILE A 58 -35.20 -28.12 6.36
C ILE A 58 -36.60 -28.25 5.78
N ASP A 59 -37.61 -28.27 6.66
CA ASP A 59 -39.03 -28.25 6.32
C ASP A 59 -39.61 -26.89 6.70
N LEU A 60 -40.03 -26.09 5.72
CA LEU A 60 -40.72 -24.82 5.97
C LEU A 60 -42.19 -25.11 6.38
N GLU A 61 -42.50 -24.99 7.67
CA GLU A 61 -43.83 -25.32 8.19
C GLU A 61 -44.84 -24.17 8.03
N SER A 62 -44.37 -22.91 8.16
CA SER A 62 -45.23 -21.74 7.97
C SER A 62 -44.41 -20.45 7.77
N TYR A 63 -44.81 -19.67 6.78
CA TYR A 63 -44.30 -18.33 6.50
C TYR A 63 -45.35 -17.51 5.72
N GLY A 64 -45.28 -16.20 5.69
CA GLY A 64 -46.15 -15.32 4.91
C GLY A 64 -45.53 -14.96 3.54
N ALA A 65 -46.37 -14.49 2.62
CA ALA A 65 -45.91 -13.98 1.33
C ALA A 65 -45.03 -12.71 1.46
N ASP A 66 -45.12 -12.04 2.60
CA ASP A 66 -44.36 -10.86 3.01
C ASP A 66 -43.18 -11.16 3.96
N SER A 67 -42.97 -12.44 4.29
CA SER A 67 -41.86 -12.84 5.17
C SER A 67 -40.53 -12.66 4.49
N ASP A 68 -39.58 -12.03 5.19
CA ASP A 68 -38.19 -11.89 4.80
C ASP A 68 -37.34 -12.83 5.65
N PHE A 69 -36.75 -13.85 5.06
CA PHE A 69 -35.96 -14.81 5.84
C PHE A 69 -34.82 -15.47 5.03
N HIS A 70 -33.82 -15.95 5.77
CA HIS A 70 -32.83 -16.92 5.32
C HIS A 70 -32.61 -17.93 6.46
N VAL A 71 -33.05 -19.16 6.26
CA VAL A 71 -32.94 -20.23 7.25
C VAL A 71 -32.21 -21.44 6.68
N GLY A 72 -31.37 -22.09 7.46
CA GLY A 72 -30.65 -23.25 6.95
C GLY A 72 -29.40 -23.63 7.74
N LEU A 73 -28.53 -24.41 7.10
CA LEU A 73 -27.26 -24.82 7.69
C LEU A 73 -26.26 -23.67 7.69
N THR A 74 -25.43 -23.62 8.72
CA THR A 74 -24.43 -22.55 8.88
C THR A 74 -23.10 -23.07 9.40
N VAL A 75 -22.03 -22.40 8.98
CA VAL A 75 -20.70 -22.49 9.57
C VAL A 75 -20.26 -21.09 10.02
N GLY A 76 -19.75 -20.98 11.23
CA GLY A 76 -19.33 -19.71 11.82
C GLY A 76 -17.83 -19.67 12.11
N PHE A 77 -17.17 -18.59 11.69
CA PHE A 77 -15.75 -18.33 11.88
C PHE A 77 -15.50 -17.38 13.05
N SER A 78 -16.49 -16.53 13.32
CA SER A 78 -16.53 -15.63 14.48
C SER A 78 -17.99 -15.40 14.91
N ASP A 79 -18.17 -14.65 15.99
CA ASP A 79 -19.51 -14.27 16.45
C ASP A 79 -20.23 -13.33 15.46
N GLN A 80 -19.50 -12.78 14.48
CA GLN A 80 -20.04 -11.84 13.49
C GLN A 80 -19.97 -12.36 12.05
N PHE A 81 -19.30 -13.48 11.80
CA PHE A 81 -19.09 -13.98 10.46
C PHE A 81 -19.55 -15.43 10.32
N VAL A 82 -20.52 -15.65 9.46
CA VAL A 82 -21.10 -16.95 9.14
C VAL A 82 -21.28 -17.13 7.64
N CYS A 83 -21.19 -18.39 7.18
CA CYS A 83 -21.63 -18.83 5.87
C CYS A 83 -22.89 -19.66 6.03
N THR A 84 -23.95 -19.34 5.30
CA THR A 84 -25.28 -19.95 5.43
C THR A 84 -25.79 -20.48 4.10
N ILE A 85 -26.34 -21.68 4.11
CA ILE A 85 -27.04 -22.29 2.95
C ILE A 85 -28.46 -22.64 3.33
N GLY A 86 -29.43 -22.22 2.56
CA GLY A 86 -30.82 -22.62 2.79
C GLY A 86 -31.85 -21.79 2.06
N PRO A 87 -33.15 -22.04 2.34
CA PRO A 87 -34.24 -21.25 1.83
C PRO A 87 -34.15 -19.78 2.20
N PHE A 88 -34.22 -18.93 1.18
CA PHE A 88 -34.20 -17.48 1.27
C PHE A 88 -35.43 -16.86 0.59
N GLN A 89 -36.08 -15.92 1.23
CA GLN A 89 -37.16 -15.09 0.70
C GLN A 89 -36.96 -13.64 1.17
N ASN A 90 -37.13 -12.66 0.29
CA ASN A 90 -37.02 -11.24 0.61
C ASN A 90 -37.83 -10.40 -0.39
N PRO A 91 -39.17 -10.42 -0.36
CA PRO A 91 -40.04 -9.76 -1.32
C PRO A 91 -39.98 -8.23 -1.25
N GLY A 92 -39.72 -7.68 -0.07
CA GLY A 92 -39.66 -6.23 0.19
C GLY A 92 -38.24 -5.64 0.07
N GLY A 93 -37.23 -6.47 -0.04
CA GLY A 93 -35.82 -6.04 -0.07
C GLY A 93 -35.28 -5.81 -1.46
N LYS A 94 -34.02 -5.40 -1.54
CA LYS A 94 -33.32 -5.13 -2.81
C LYS A 94 -33.25 -6.32 -3.76
N SER A 95 -33.26 -7.54 -3.24
CA SER A 95 -33.22 -8.78 -4.05
C SER A 95 -34.56 -9.10 -4.73
N GLY A 96 -35.70 -8.65 -4.19
CA GLY A 96 -37.04 -8.86 -4.76
C GLY A 96 -37.51 -10.30 -4.84
N VAL A 97 -36.88 -11.23 -4.11
CA VAL A 97 -37.18 -12.67 -4.13
C VAL A 97 -38.52 -12.95 -3.44
N ARG A 98 -39.57 -13.25 -4.24
CA ARG A 98 -40.96 -13.38 -3.76
C ARG A 98 -41.37 -14.78 -3.34
N ALA A 99 -40.59 -15.79 -3.73
CA ALA A 99 -40.80 -17.18 -3.33
C ALA A 99 -39.45 -17.77 -2.85
N PRO A 100 -39.47 -18.72 -1.90
CA PRO A 100 -38.24 -19.28 -1.36
C PRO A 100 -37.37 -19.89 -2.46
N GLN A 101 -36.11 -19.47 -2.48
CA GLN A 101 -35.04 -20.01 -3.32
C GLN A 101 -33.89 -20.48 -2.43
N LEU A 102 -33.04 -21.35 -2.93
CA LEU A 102 -31.81 -21.70 -2.23
C LEU A 102 -30.75 -20.63 -2.42
N TRP A 103 -30.23 -20.12 -1.33
CA TRP A 103 -29.13 -19.17 -1.31
C TRP A 103 -27.97 -19.70 -0.49
N LEU A 104 -26.77 -19.53 -1.05
CA LEU A 104 -25.51 -19.57 -0.31
C LEU A 104 -25.09 -18.13 -0.07
N GLU A 105 -24.98 -17.75 1.19
CA GLU A 105 -24.67 -16.38 1.61
C GLU A 105 -23.56 -16.40 2.65
N THR A 106 -22.65 -15.48 2.56
CA THR A 106 -21.67 -15.17 3.60
C THR A 106 -21.93 -13.79 4.17
N THR A 107 -21.62 -13.58 5.45
CA THR A 107 -21.78 -12.28 6.08
C THR A 107 -21.05 -11.20 5.27
N GLY A 108 -21.78 -10.16 4.86
CA GLY A 108 -21.26 -9.04 4.08
C GLY A 108 -21.27 -9.23 2.57
N ILE A 109 -21.49 -10.45 2.07
CA ILE A 109 -21.57 -10.72 0.62
C ILE A 109 -22.97 -11.26 0.31
N PRO A 110 -23.87 -10.48 -0.33
CA PRO A 110 -25.17 -10.99 -0.72
C PRO A 110 -25.02 -12.08 -1.76
N ALA A 111 -25.66 -13.21 -1.51
CA ALA A 111 -25.78 -14.37 -2.41
C ALA A 111 -24.52 -14.71 -3.21
N THR A 112 -23.65 -15.51 -2.65
CA THR A 112 -22.51 -16.10 -3.37
C THR A 112 -22.98 -17.04 -4.50
N ALA A 113 -24.11 -17.72 -4.29
CA ALA A 113 -24.79 -18.53 -5.29
C ALA A 113 -26.27 -18.71 -4.99
N THR A 114 -27.11 -18.84 -6.01
CA THR A 114 -28.56 -19.06 -5.92
C THR A 114 -29.03 -20.20 -6.79
N ARG A 115 -30.13 -20.87 -6.37
CA ARG A 115 -30.81 -21.91 -7.16
C ARG A 115 -32.32 -21.87 -6.90
N GLU A 116 -33.08 -22.00 -7.98
CA GLU A 116 -34.51 -22.30 -7.88
C GLU A 116 -34.70 -23.78 -7.53
N ALA A 117 -35.44 -24.04 -6.46
CA ALA A 117 -35.79 -25.36 -5.97
C ALA A 117 -37.07 -25.30 -5.16
N ASP A 118 -37.80 -26.42 -5.02
CA ASP A 118 -38.85 -26.52 -4.04
C ASP A 118 -38.25 -26.54 -2.64
N CYS A 119 -38.39 -25.42 -1.94
CA CYS A 119 -37.84 -25.20 -0.62
C CYS A 119 -38.79 -25.60 0.51
N SER A 120 -39.96 -26.15 0.21
CA SER A 120 -40.94 -26.58 1.22
C SER A 120 -40.39 -27.69 2.13
N SER A 121 -39.60 -28.61 1.56
CA SER A 121 -38.86 -29.65 2.27
C SER A 121 -37.59 -29.99 1.46
N ILE A 122 -36.44 -29.70 2.00
CA ILE A 122 -35.18 -29.84 1.24
C ILE A 122 -34.05 -30.32 2.13
N TYR A 123 -33.27 -31.27 1.59
CA TYR A 123 -32.00 -31.68 2.19
C TYR A 123 -30.87 -30.76 1.81
N LEU A 124 -30.13 -30.31 2.77
CA LEU A 124 -28.95 -29.44 2.63
C LEU A 124 -27.70 -30.16 3.12
N LYS A 125 -26.59 -29.88 2.47
CA LYS A 125 -25.27 -30.32 2.91
C LYS A 125 -24.27 -29.16 2.81
N LEU A 126 -23.52 -28.97 3.89
CA LEU A 126 -22.35 -28.10 3.95
C LEU A 126 -21.14 -28.97 4.24
N SER A 127 -20.20 -29.01 3.31
CA SER A 127 -18.98 -29.83 3.37
C SER A 127 -17.74 -28.99 3.52
N LYS A 128 -16.86 -29.29 4.47
CA LYS A 128 -15.51 -28.73 4.53
C LYS A 128 -14.52 -29.73 3.96
N ARG A 129 -13.69 -29.26 3.02
CA ARG A 129 -12.52 -29.99 2.50
C ARG A 129 -11.35 -29.00 2.43
N GLY A 130 -10.32 -29.23 3.24
CA GLY A 130 -9.28 -28.23 3.43
C GLY A 130 -9.87 -26.89 3.87
N ASN A 131 -9.69 -25.84 3.08
CA ASN A 131 -10.25 -24.52 3.31
C ASN A 131 -11.49 -24.19 2.46
N THR A 132 -12.02 -25.16 1.70
CA THR A 132 -13.22 -25.00 0.86
C THR A 132 -14.47 -25.50 1.59
N TYR A 133 -15.49 -24.67 1.63
CA TYR A 133 -16.81 -24.94 2.19
C TYR A 133 -17.83 -25.01 1.07
N ALA A 134 -18.18 -26.24 0.65
CA ALA A 134 -19.08 -26.50 -0.47
C ALA A 134 -20.52 -26.68 0.03
N ALA A 135 -21.46 -25.98 -0.58
CA ALA A 135 -22.88 -26.08 -0.33
C ALA A 135 -23.57 -26.92 -1.40
N SER A 136 -24.40 -27.87 -0.99
CA SER A 136 -25.15 -28.77 -1.87
C SER A 136 -26.56 -29.00 -1.34
N TYR A 137 -27.46 -29.42 -2.23
CA TYR A 137 -28.84 -29.78 -1.91
C TYR A 137 -29.29 -31.01 -2.65
N ARG A 138 -30.38 -31.63 -2.19
CA ARG A 138 -31.17 -32.63 -2.88
C ARG A 138 -32.62 -32.56 -2.40
N ALA A 139 -33.55 -32.91 -3.29
CA ALA A 139 -34.98 -32.86 -2.96
C ALA A 139 -35.42 -34.07 -2.11
N ARG A 140 -34.88 -35.27 -2.34
CA ARG A 140 -35.20 -36.51 -1.60
C ARG A 140 -33.92 -37.14 -1.05
N SER A 141 -34.02 -37.91 -0.01
CA SER A 141 -32.88 -38.61 0.58
C SER A 141 -32.17 -39.56 -0.36
N SER A 142 -32.88 -40.09 -1.39
CA SER A 142 -32.36 -41.00 -2.41
C SER A 142 -31.65 -40.27 -3.59
N ASP A 143 -31.83 -38.96 -3.72
CA ASP A 143 -31.30 -38.23 -4.86
C ASP A 143 -29.80 -37.93 -4.68
N GLU A 144 -29.11 -37.76 -5.79
CA GLU A 144 -27.72 -37.29 -5.78
C GLU A 144 -27.64 -35.83 -5.29
N TRP A 145 -26.50 -35.49 -4.65
CA TRP A 145 -26.24 -34.14 -4.20
C TRP A 145 -25.93 -33.18 -5.36
N THR A 146 -26.71 -32.14 -5.51
CA THR A 146 -26.47 -31.07 -6.47
C THR A 146 -25.73 -29.92 -5.79
N ARG A 147 -24.57 -29.55 -6.32
CA ARG A 147 -23.78 -28.43 -5.79
C ARG A 147 -24.43 -27.12 -6.15
N ILE A 148 -24.49 -26.19 -5.19
CA ILE A 148 -24.99 -24.81 -5.34
C ILE A 148 -23.82 -23.88 -5.59
N GLY A 149 -22.81 -23.95 -4.75
CA GLY A 149 -21.64 -23.10 -4.75
C GLY A 149 -20.67 -23.45 -3.63
N GLU A 150 -19.69 -22.59 -3.44
CA GLU A 150 -18.68 -22.74 -2.40
C GLU A 150 -18.26 -21.41 -1.80
N TYR A 151 -17.68 -21.47 -0.62
CA TYR A 151 -16.98 -20.39 0.07
C TYR A 151 -15.58 -20.86 0.43
N LEU A 152 -14.59 -19.99 0.25
CA LEU A 152 -13.21 -20.21 0.65
C LEU A 152 -12.95 -19.53 1.98
N GLY A 153 -12.65 -20.30 3.03
CA GLY A 153 -12.32 -19.80 4.36
C GLY A 153 -10.82 -19.92 4.64
N ALA A 154 -10.21 -18.84 5.14
CA ALA A 154 -8.79 -18.85 5.50
C ALA A 154 -8.54 -19.44 6.91
N PHE A 155 -9.58 -19.52 7.73
CA PHE A 155 -9.48 -19.90 9.15
C PHE A 155 -10.37 -21.07 9.48
N ASP A 156 -9.98 -21.82 10.51
CA ASP A 156 -10.81 -22.90 11.01
C ASP A 156 -12.12 -22.35 11.63
N PRO A 157 -13.26 -22.99 11.37
CA PRO A 157 -14.53 -22.56 11.91
C PRO A 157 -14.62 -22.81 13.40
N LYS A 158 -15.32 -21.93 14.12
CA LYS A 158 -15.59 -22.09 15.56
C LYS A 158 -16.79 -22.98 15.82
N PHE A 159 -17.81 -22.87 14.97
CA PHE A 159 -19.04 -23.63 15.14
C PHE A 159 -19.69 -23.99 13.80
N VAL A 160 -20.55 -25.00 13.85
CA VAL A 160 -21.45 -25.42 12.77
C VAL A 160 -22.85 -25.60 13.32
N GLY A 161 -23.86 -25.50 12.46
CA GLY A 161 -25.23 -25.70 12.94
C GLY A 161 -26.31 -25.17 12.01
N VAL A 162 -27.36 -24.64 12.62
CA VAL A 162 -28.51 -24.04 11.95
C VAL A 162 -28.66 -22.60 12.39
N ILE A 163 -29.02 -21.74 11.46
CA ILE A 163 -29.30 -20.31 11.69
C ILE A 163 -30.66 -19.95 11.12
N ALA A 164 -31.30 -18.94 11.72
CA ALA A 164 -32.50 -18.33 11.19
C ALA A 164 -32.38 -16.82 11.18
N LYS A 165 -32.23 -16.25 9.99
CA LYS A 165 -32.21 -14.80 9.79
C LYS A 165 -33.57 -14.31 9.30
N THR A 166 -33.97 -13.13 9.76
CA THR A 166 -35.05 -12.33 9.21
C THR A 166 -34.57 -10.90 9.04
N PHE A 167 -35.14 -10.12 8.12
CA PHE A 167 -34.55 -8.83 7.74
C PHE A 167 -35.47 -7.65 8.05
N SER A 168 -36.80 -7.88 8.10
CA SER A 168 -37.78 -6.84 8.34
C SER A 168 -38.97 -7.37 9.16
N ALA A 169 -39.95 -6.53 9.40
CA ALA A 169 -41.24 -6.89 10.04
C ALA A 169 -42.11 -7.67 9.06
N GLY A 170 -41.86 -8.95 8.89
CA GLY A 170 -42.72 -9.86 8.15
C GLY A 170 -43.52 -10.82 9.06
N ALA A 171 -44.29 -11.72 8.47
CA ALA A 171 -44.95 -12.80 9.21
C ALA A 171 -43.90 -13.73 9.85
N ALA A 172 -44.26 -14.31 11.00
CA ALA A 172 -43.39 -15.26 11.70
C ALA A 172 -43.05 -16.44 10.81
N VAL A 173 -41.75 -16.84 10.84
CA VAL A 173 -41.25 -18.00 10.12
C VAL A 173 -41.15 -19.19 11.08
N LYS A 174 -41.73 -20.33 10.67
CA LYS A 174 -41.61 -21.59 11.39
C LYS A 174 -41.01 -22.63 10.46
N PHE A 175 -40.02 -23.33 10.94
CA PHE A 175 -39.38 -24.40 10.19
C PHE A 175 -38.92 -25.53 11.14
N ALA A 176 -38.85 -26.72 10.59
CA ALA A 176 -38.31 -27.88 11.30
C ALA A 176 -36.97 -28.31 10.65
N VAL A 177 -36.08 -28.74 11.52
CA VAL A 177 -34.80 -29.35 11.10
C VAL A 177 -34.84 -30.82 11.50
N ARG A 178 -34.65 -31.68 10.50
CA ARG A 178 -34.64 -33.13 10.67
C ARG A 178 -33.33 -33.71 10.14
N ASP A 179 -33.03 -34.93 10.54
CA ASP A 179 -31.91 -35.71 10.06
C ASP A 179 -30.60 -34.93 10.11
N LEU A 180 -30.42 -34.08 11.13
CA LEU A 180 -29.24 -33.24 11.29
C LEU A 180 -28.05 -34.10 11.75
N THR A 181 -27.04 -34.25 10.88
CA THR A 181 -25.85 -35.05 11.17
C THR A 181 -24.61 -34.23 10.93
N LEU A 182 -23.57 -34.51 11.69
CA LEU A 182 -22.23 -33.92 11.56
C LEU A 182 -21.23 -35.05 11.58
N GLU A 183 -20.61 -35.32 10.43
CA GLU A 183 -19.70 -36.46 10.25
C GLU A 183 -18.29 -35.92 9.91
N SER A 184 -17.28 -36.39 10.65
CA SER A 184 -15.89 -36.10 10.33
C SER A 184 -15.45 -37.00 9.17
N VAL A 185 -14.74 -36.40 8.21
CA VAL A 185 -14.15 -37.08 7.07
C VAL A 185 -12.66 -37.24 7.32
N THR A 186 -12.18 -38.46 7.39
CA THR A 186 -10.77 -38.76 7.64
C THR A 186 -9.92 -38.48 6.41
N ALA A 187 -9.49 -37.23 6.23
CA ALA A 187 -8.31 -36.89 5.44
C ALA A 187 -7.43 -36.04 6.35
N GLU A 188 -6.36 -36.61 6.88
CA GLU A 188 -5.33 -35.80 7.55
C GLU A 188 -4.67 -34.89 6.52
N PRO A 189 -4.75 -33.56 6.64
CA PRO A 189 -3.99 -32.67 5.76
C PRO A 189 -2.50 -32.94 6.03
N SER A 190 -1.76 -33.34 4.99
CA SER A 190 -0.32 -33.43 5.08
C SER A 190 0.25 -32.04 5.43
N THR A 191 0.86 -31.90 6.59
CA THR A 191 1.63 -30.68 6.99
C THR A 191 3.08 -30.78 6.56
N SER A 192 3.47 -31.84 5.84
CA SER A 192 4.82 -32.06 5.34
C SER A 192 5.01 -31.48 3.96
N ALA A 193 6.13 -30.78 3.78
CA ALA A 193 6.57 -30.21 2.51
C ALA A 193 7.99 -30.67 2.18
N SER A 194 8.41 -30.47 0.95
CA SER A 194 9.80 -30.63 0.54
C SER A 194 10.23 -29.45 -0.34
N ILE A 195 11.46 -29.00 -0.17
CA ILE A 195 12.09 -27.94 -0.98
C ILE A 195 13.42 -28.53 -1.49
N SER A 196 13.56 -28.66 -2.79
CA SER A 196 14.77 -29.17 -3.43
C SER A 196 15.44 -28.05 -4.22
N ILE A 197 16.73 -27.85 -3.97
CA ILE A 197 17.54 -26.76 -4.53
C ILE A 197 18.77 -27.36 -5.21
N ASP A 198 18.92 -27.14 -6.51
CA ASP A 198 20.08 -27.52 -7.29
C ASP A 198 20.97 -26.29 -7.55
N THR A 199 22.00 -26.13 -6.73
CA THR A 199 22.93 -24.99 -6.84
C THR A 199 23.91 -25.10 -8.00
N SER A 200 24.03 -26.28 -8.63
CA SER A 200 24.83 -26.47 -9.86
C SER A 200 24.17 -25.83 -11.08
N LYS A 201 22.85 -25.63 -11.00
CA LYS A 201 22.00 -25.11 -12.10
C LYS A 201 21.44 -23.74 -11.76
N ILE A 202 21.95 -22.71 -12.46
CA ILE A 202 21.38 -21.37 -12.43
C ILE A 202 20.18 -21.34 -13.38
N ALA A 203 19.02 -21.07 -12.83
CA ALA A 203 17.77 -20.99 -13.59
C ALA A 203 17.68 -19.66 -14.37
N ASN A 204 18.07 -18.56 -13.73
CA ASN A 204 18.18 -17.23 -14.34
C ASN A 204 18.99 -16.29 -13.45
N THR A 205 19.20 -15.07 -13.93
CA THR A 205 19.82 -13.97 -13.21
C THR A 205 18.80 -12.92 -12.87
N ILE A 206 18.80 -12.45 -11.63
CA ILE A 206 17.91 -11.43 -11.09
C ILE A 206 18.56 -10.06 -11.27
N ASP A 207 17.83 -9.09 -11.80
CA ASP A 207 18.25 -7.69 -11.76
C ASP A 207 17.88 -7.11 -10.38
N HIS A 208 18.85 -6.46 -9.73
CA HIS A 208 18.66 -5.88 -8.41
C HIS A 208 17.60 -4.76 -8.41
N ASN A 209 17.37 -4.12 -9.54
CA ASN A 209 16.39 -3.04 -9.69
C ASN A 209 14.92 -3.49 -9.46
N ILE A 210 14.65 -4.79 -9.30
CA ILE A 210 13.31 -5.26 -8.89
C ILE A 210 12.93 -4.90 -7.45
N TYR A 211 13.88 -4.42 -6.63
CA TYR A 211 13.65 -3.98 -5.25
C TYR A 211 13.49 -2.45 -5.13
N GLY A 212 13.16 -1.78 -6.23
CA GLY A 212 13.01 -0.34 -6.27
C GLY A 212 11.76 0.18 -5.57
N HIS A 213 11.76 1.49 -5.36
CA HIS A 213 10.68 2.21 -4.70
C HIS A 213 10.22 3.41 -5.53
N PHE A 214 9.10 4.02 -5.12
CA PHE A 214 8.48 5.13 -5.81
C PHE A 214 8.12 6.26 -4.85
N VAL A 215 8.32 7.50 -5.28
CA VAL A 215 7.97 8.74 -4.58
C VAL A 215 7.20 9.64 -5.51
N GLU A 216 6.02 10.09 -5.09
CA GLU A 216 5.20 11.06 -5.78
C GLU A 216 4.90 12.26 -4.92
N HIS A 217 4.80 13.46 -5.53
CA HIS A 217 4.34 14.67 -4.87
C HIS A 217 2.81 14.63 -4.72
N MET A 218 2.31 13.74 -3.86
CA MET A 218 0.90 13.61 -3.57
C MET A 218 0.66 13.55 -2.05
N ALA A 219 -0.41 14.18 -1.60
CA ALA A 219 -0.86 14.18 -0.22
C ALA A 219 0.32 14.33 0.78
N ARG A 220 0.57 13.30 1.60
CA ARG A 220 1.60 13.30 2.64
C ARG A 220 2.85 12.50 2.28
N CYS A 221 3.05 12.14 1.01
CA CYS A 221 4.24 11.36 0.62
C CYS A 221 5.52 12.21 0.75
N VAL A 222 5.58 13.37 0.11
CA VAL A 222 6.72 14.29 0.24
C VAL A 222 6.54 15.19 1.46
N TRP A 223 5.51 16.01 1.48
CA TRP A 223 5.20 16.94 2.57
C TRP A 223 4.64 16.20 3.78
N SER A 224 5.19 16.48 4.97
CA SER A 224 4.89 15.73 6.21
C SER A 224 5.24 14.23 6.18
N GLY A 225 5.94 13.79 5.14
CA GLY A 225 6.44 12.42 4.97
C GLY A 225 7.96 12.41 4.83
N LEU A 226 8.44 12.42 3.59
CA LEU A 226 9.87 12.37 3.27
C LEU A 226 10.60 13.67 3.63
N TRP A 227 10.00 14.84 3.33
CA TRP A 227 10.61 16.15 3.47
C TRP A 227 10.49 16.69 4.90
N ALA A 228 11.57 17.25 5.43
CA ALA A 228 11.68 17.66 6.82
C ALA A 228 11.06 19.03 7.13
N GLU A 229 10.60 19.80 6.12
CA GLU A 229 9.98 21.10 6.34
C GLU A 229 8.67 20.96 7.14
N MET A 230 8.56 21.71 8.23
CA MET A 230 7.43 21.66 9.16
C MET A 230 6.35 22.72 8.87
N LEU A 231 6.67 23.72 8.05
CA LEU A 231 5.77 24.85 7.79
C LEU A 231 5.03 24.67 6.47
N TRP A 232 3.81 24.23 6.53
CA TRP A 232 2.90 24.25 5.38
C TRP A 232 2.59 25.69 4.96
N ASN A 233 2.51 25.96 3.65
CA ASN A 233 2.37 27.30 3.08
C ASN A 233 3.43 28.29 3.58
N ARG A 234 4.68 27.88 3.59
CA ARG A 234 5.83 28.65 4.03
C ARG A 234 6.19 29.80 3.10
N LYS A 235 5.66 29.81 1.86
CA LYS A 235 5.90 30.78 0.77
C LYS A 235 4.75 31.77 0.59
N PHE A 236 3.76 31.76 1.46
CA PHE A 236 2.64 32.69 1.53
C PHE A 236 1.84 32.78 0.23
N THR A 237 1.39 31.65 -0.31
CA THR A 237 0.53 31.58 -1.49
C THR A 237 -0.92 31.26 -1.11
N GLY A 238 -1.83 31.30 -2.08
CA GLY A 238 -3.23 30.90 -1.90
C GLY A 238 -4.15 32.01 -1.45
N SER A 239 -5.23 31.63 -0.78
CA SER A 239 -6.31 32.51 -0.35
C SER A 239 -5.91 33.43 0.82
N VAL A 240 -6.69 34.51 0.97
CA VAL A 240 -6.54 35.50 2.05
C VAL A 240 -7.87 35.60 2.77
N ASP A 241 -7.86 35.57 4.10
CA ASP A 241 -9.08 35.70 4.91
C ASP A 241 -9.58 37.16 5.03
N ALA A 242 -10.74 37.36 5.65
CA ALA A 242 -11.34 38.65 5.86
C ALA A 242 -10.49 39.61 6.73
N ASN A 243 -9.54 39.07 7.49
CA ASN A 243 -8.62 39.85 8.34
C ASN A 243 -7.31 40.17 7.63
N GLY A 244 -7.11 39.75 6.40
CA GLY A 244 -5.91 39.97 5.62
C GLY A 244 -4.78 38.97 5.87
N LEU A 245 -5.09 37.85 6.49
CA LEU A 245 -4.13 36.76 6.74
C LEU A 245 -4.14 35.77 5.61
N ILE A 246 -2.94 35.37 5.18
CA ILE A 246 -2.76 34.36 4.14
C ILE A 246 -3.02 32.98 4.72
N GLU A 247 -3.61 32.12 3.92
CA GLU A 247 -3.98 30.74 4.24
C GLU A 247 -2.92 29.99 5.06
N SER A 248 -3.36 29.21 6.05
CA SER A 248 -2.52 28.46 7.01
C SER A 248 -1.81 29.33 8.09
N TRP A 249 -2.11 30.62 8.16
CA TRP A 249 -1.58 31.52 9.19
C TRP A 249 -2.71 32.24 9.93
N ALA A 250 -2.53 32.48 11.20
CA ALA A 250 -3.46 33.24 12.06
C ALA A 250 -2.76 34.45 12.71
N ALA A 251 -3.55 35.38 13.19
CA ALA A 251 -3.06 36.50 13.98
C ALA A 251 -2.42 36.01 15.29
N PHE A 252 -1.34 36.64 15.70
CA PHE A 252 -0.70 36.45 16.98
C PHE A 252 -0.52 37.81 17.69
N GLY A 253 -0.90 37.90 18.97
CA GLY A 253 -0.82 39.12 19.76
C GLY A 253 -1.90 40.14 19.39
N GLU A 254 -1.72 41.36 19.84
CA GLU A 254 -2.68 42.44 19.66
C GLU A 254 -2.06 43.69 19.02
N GLY A 255 -2.89 44.51 18.37
CA GLY A 255 -2.46 45.79 17.83
C GLY A 255 -1.74 45.69 16.49
N ALA A 256 -2.06 44.70 15.68
CA ALA A 256 -1.60 44.59 14.29
C ALA A 256 -2.74 44.66 13.30
N LYS A 257 -2.44 45.17 12.09
CA LYS A 257 -3.28 45.03 10.90
C LYS A 257 -2.55 44.16 9.89
N TYR A 258 -3.28 43.22 9.31
CA TYR A 258 -2.75 42.25 8.34
C TYR A 258 -3.25 42.59 6.95
N SER A 259 -2.44 42.34 5.94
CA SER A 259 -2.82 42.43 4.54
C SER A 259 -1.85 41.59 3.68
N PRO A 260 -2.31 41.07 2.55
CA PRO A 260 -1.38 40.62 1.51
C PRO A 260 -0.71 41.83 0.86
N ASP A 261 0.55 41.67 0.49
CA ASP A 261 1.22 42.68 -0.36
C ASP A 261 1.57 42.00 -1.72
N ASN A 262 0.78 42.36 -2.73
CA ASN A 262 0.89 41.81 -4.10
C ASN A 262 1.86 42.66 -4.98
N ARG A 263 2.50 43.67 -4.43
CA ARG A 263 3.47 44.50 -5.12
C ARG A 263 4.89 44.30 -4.62
N ASP A 264 5.02 43.94 -3.36
CA ASP A 264 6.31 43.75 -2.71
C ASP A 264 6.33 42.34 -2.07
N PHE A 265 6.76 41.37 -2.86
CA PHE A 265 6.84 39.95 -2.46
C PHE A 265 8.21 39.37 -2.81
N TYR A 266 8.55 38.25 -2.16
CA TYR A 266 9.86 37.62 -2.37
C TYR A 266 9.80 36.42 -3.31
N THR A 267 8.84 35.52 -3.13
CA THR A 267 8.77 34.25 -3.86
C THR A 267 7.59 34.17 -4.83
N SER A 268 6.38 34.25 -4.29
CA SER A 268 5.15 33.99 -5.05
C SER A 268 4.48 35.32 -5.52
N SER A 269 3.17 35.32 -5.61
CA SER A 269 2.39 36.50 -6.03
C SER A 269 2.11 37.51 -4.90
N GLN A 270 2.47 37.15 -3.66
CA GLN A 270 2.20 37.99 -2.47
C GLN A 270 3.15 37.67 -1.32
N SER A 271 3.22 38.59 -0.35
CA SER A 271 3.86 38.41 0.95
C SER A 271 2.88 38.76 2.06
N GLN A 272 3.08 38.26 3.27
CA GLN A 272 2.31 38.71 4.44
C GLN A 272 2.87 40.03 4.96
N ARG A 273 2.06 41.08 4.91
CA ARG A 273 2.35 42.38 5.50
C ARG A 273 1.65 42.49 6.86
N ILE A 274 2.35 43.05 7.85
CA ILE A 274 1.89 43.24 9.22
C ILE A 274 2.24 44.68 9.63
N ASP A 275 1.24 45.55 9.83
CA ASP A 275 1.39 46.88 10.35
C ASP A 275 1.19 46.86 11.87
N LEU A 276 2.23 47.14 12.63
CA LEU A 276 2.32 46.98 14.08
C LEU A 276 2.07 48.30 14.81
N ALA A 277 1.20 48.30 15.83
CA ALA A 277 0.93 49.43 16.68
C ALA A 277 2.08 49.69 17.68
N PRO A 278 2.26 50.94 18.15
CA PRO A 278 3.32 51.29 19.10
C PRO A 278 3.23 50.48 20.41
N GLY A 279 4.37 49.90 20.84
CA GLY A 279 4.53 49.22 22.12
C GLY A 279 3.76 47.90 22.25
N LYS A 280 3.11 47.40 21.16
CA LYS A 280 2.44 46.12 21.15
C LYS A 280 3.28 45.09 20.39
N GLU A 281 3.35 43.87 20.95
CA GLU A 281 3.93 42.73 20.27
C GLU A 281 2.83 41.96 19.50
N ALA A 282 3.00 41.81 18.22
CA ALA A 282 2.09 41.06 17.37
C ALA A 282 2.82 40.42 16.17
N GLY A 283 2.14 39.50 15.50
CA GLY A 283 2.71 38.80 14.39
C GLY A 283 1.78 37.72 13.86
N ILE A 284 2.34 36.64 13.39
CA ILE A 284 1.58 35.49 12.87
C ILE A 284 1.92 34.20 13.60
N LEU A 285 0.94 33.28 13.62
CA LEU A 285 1.01 31.97 14.21
C LEU A 285 0.64 30.93 13.14
N LYS A 286 1.44 29.88 13.04
CA LYS A 286 1.15 28.76 12.14
C LYS A 286 -0.08 27.99 12.62
N THR A 287 -1.04 27.77 11.72
CA THR A 287 -2.27 27.01 11.96
C THR A 287 -2.43 25.87 10.97
N GLY A 288 -3.45 25.05 11.16
CA GLY A 288 -3.73 23.89 10.29
C GLY A 288 -3.16 22.59 10.86
N ALA A 289 -2.37 21.87 10.08
CA ALA A 289 -1.85 20.55 10.48
C ALA A 289 -1.08 20.61 11.80
N LYS A 290 -1.27 19.60 12.65
CA LYS A 290 -0.54 19.41 13.90
C LYS A 290 0.96 19.38 13.63
N MET A 291 1.74 20.13 14.41
CA MET A 291 3.19 20.21 14.29
C MET A 291 3.82 19.64 15.58
N GLY A 292 4.17 18.35 15.55
CA GLY A 292 4.84 17.74 16.68
C GLY A 292 6.32 18.17 16.77
N ILE A 293 6.77 18.43 18.00
CA ILE A 293 8.17 18.68 18.33
C ILE A 293 8.69 17.61 19.28
N LYS A 294 10.00 17.35 19.22
CA LYS A 294 10.75 16.46 20.12
C LYS A 294 12.04 17.14 20.57
N PRO A 295 12.69 16.68 21.65
CA PRO A 295 13.98 17.21 22.05
C PRO A 295 14.99 17.24 20.91
N GLY A 296 15.62 18.40 20.71
CA GLY A 296 16.57 18.60 19.61
C GLY A 296 16.68 20.06 19.20
N LYS A 297 17.46 20.29 18.16
CA LYS A 297 17.64 21.63 17.55
C LYS A 297 16.75 21.75 16.33
N TYR A 298 16.17 22.93 16.15
CA TYR A 298 15.35 23.29 15.00
C TYR A 298 15.93 24.54 14.36
N ASN A 299 16.25 24.44 13.09
CA ASN A 299 16.79 25.54 12.30
C ASN A 299 15.67 26.33 11.65
N ILE A 300 15.73 27.64 11.82
CA ILE A 300 14.83 28.61 11.19
C ILE A 300 15.60 29.35 10.11
N ARG A 301 14.94 29.51 8.96
CA ARG A 301 15.32 30.45 7.90
C ARG A 301 14.10 31.30 7.57
N ALA A 302 14.26 32.62 7.55
CA ALA A 302 13.18 33.53 7.28
C ALA A 302 13.64 34.63 6.31
N ILE A 303 12.86 34.90 5.31
CA ILE A 303 13.06 36.03 4.39
C ILE A 303 12.14 37.14 4.83
N LEU A 304 12.72 38.18 5.41
CA LEU A 304 12.01 39.27 6.03
C LEU A 304 12.46 40.63 5.48
N LYS A 305 11.55 41.59 5.56
CA LYS A 305 11.78 43.02 5.27
C LYS A 305 11.02 43.87 6.27
N GLN A 306 11.50 45.09 6.56
CA GLN A 306 10.82 45.98 7.49
C GLN A 306 10.81 47.43 7.02
N LYS A 307 9.89 48.25 7.62
CA LYS A 307 9.90 49.70 7.54
C LYS A 307 9.51 50.30 8.92
N GLY A 308 10.42 51.06 9.51
CA GLY A 308 10.13 51.75 10.78
C GLY A 308 10.17 50.85 12.03
N LEU A 309 10.56 49.59 11.95
CA LEU A 309 10.77 48.74 13.12
C LEU A 309 12.15 48.98 13.71
N ALA A 310 12.20 49.34 15.00
CA ALA A 310 13.45 49.56 15.73
C ALA A 310 14.05 48.27 16.33
N GLY A 311 13.28 47.18 16.40
CA GLY A 311 13.62 45.95 17.10
C GLY A 311 13.94 44.76 16.20
N CYS A 312 14.03 43.63 16.85
CA CYS A 312 14.22 42.31 16.23
C CYS A 312 12.88 41.60 16.05
N VAL A 313 12.83 40.59 15.17
CA VAL A 313 11.74 39.65 15.08
C VAL A 313 12.04 38.47 16.01
N THR A 314 11.02 38.01 16.72
CA THR A 314 11.07 36.86 17.61
C THR A 314 10.43 35.66 16.89
N PHE A 315 11.12 34.51 16.86
CA PHE A 315 10.61 33.24 16.50
C PHE A 315 10.39 32.39 17.75
N ALA A 316 9.27 31.68 17.85
CA ALA A 316 9.04 30.79 18.98
C ALA A 316 8.28 29.52 18.58
N LEU A 317 8.63 28.41 19.22
CA LEU A 317 7.82 27.22 19.31
C LEU A 317 7.04 27.23 20.61
N ARG A 318 5.72 27.06 20.54
CA ARG A 318 4.82 27.29 21.66
C ARG A 318 3.57 26.42 21.58
N GLN A 319 2.82 26.37 22.69
CA GLN A 319 1.45 25.86 22.72
C GLN A 319 0.63 26.80 23.62
N GLY A 320 -0.29 27.55 23.04
CA GLY A 320 -0.94 28.66 23.74
C GLY A 320 0.08 29.65 24.29
N ASP A 321 0.05 29.93 25.63
CA ASP A 321 0.99 30.82 26.31
C ASP A 321 2.32 30.15 26.67
N ARG A 322 2.41 28.83 26.63
CA ARG A 322 3.64 28.09 26.90
C ARG A 322 4.62 28.21 25.74
N VAL A 323 5.80 28.73 26.04
CA VAL A 323 6.90 28.84 25.06
C VAL A 323 7.95 27.75 25.37
N TYR A 324 8.17 26.84 24.41
CA TYR A 324 9.19 25.78 24.51
C TYR A 324 10.60 26.34 24.25
N ALA A 325 10.73 27.20 23.24
CA ALA A 325 11.95 27.91 22.92
C ALA A 325 11.64 29.14 22.09
N SER A 326 12.48 30.17 22.21
CA SER A 326 12.42 31.37 21.38
C SER A 326 13.82 31.84 20.98
N ALA A 327 13.89 32.52 19.84
CA ALA A 327 15.10 33.14 19.34
C ALA A 327 14.75 34.45 18.63
N LYS A 328 15.68 35.42 18.68
CA LYS A 328 15.53 36.75 18.04
C LYS A 328 16.46 36.85 16.85
N THR A 329 16.00 37.53 15.81
CA THR A 329 16.87 37.93 14.70
C THR A 329 17.86 39.02 15.14
N ARG A 330 18.88 39.28 14.32
CA ARG A 330 19.53 40.58 14.30
C ARG A 330 18.52 41.67 13.87
N PRO A 331 18.78 42.97 14.05
CA PRO A 331 17.91 44.04 13.55
C PRO A 331 17.66 43.87 12.04
N LEU A 332 16.40 44.10 11.63
CA LEU A 332 16.00 43.92 10.24
C LEU A 332 16.42 45.10 9.38
N THR A 333 16.65 44.83 8.10
CA THR A 333 16.91 45.85 7.08
C THR A 333 15.64 46.23 6.32
N GLY A 334 15.64 47.39 5.65
CA GLY A 334 14.54 47.83 4.78
C GLY A 334 14.47 47.13 3.43
N LYS A 335 15.32 46.10 3.19
CA LYS A 335 15.33 45.28 2.00
C LYS A 335 15.07 43.84 2.38
N TRP A 336 14.55 43.01 1.44
CA TRP A 336 14.46 41.59 1.60
C TRP A 336 15.82 40.97 1.95
N ALA A 337 15.88 40.26 3.07
CA ALA A 337 17.11 39.63 3.53
C ALA A 337 16.81 38.34 4.27
N GLU A 338 17.76 37.41 4.25
CA GLU A 338 17.70 36.17 4.99
C GLU A 338 18.12 36.38 6.45
N TYR A 339 17.34 35.79 7.34
CA TYR A 339 17.59 35.74 8.79
C TYR A 339 17.54 34.27 9.24
N LYS A 340 18.54 33.85 9.99
CA LYS A 340 18.67 32.48 10.52
C LYS A 340 18.62 32.52 12.04
N ALA A 341 18.02 31.49 12.63
CA ALA A 341 18.01 31.24 14.05
C ALA A 341 17.94 29.75 14.33
N THR A 342 18.25 29.33 15.55
CA THR A 342 18.12 27.95 16.00
C THR A 342 17.38 27.95 17.34
N LEU A 343 16.36 27.07 17.45
CA LEU A 343 15.64 26.78 18.68
C LEU A 343 16.16 25.48 19.27
N ASN A 344 16.39 25.44 20.59
CA ASN A 344 16.74 24.23 21.32
C ASN A 344 15.50 23.77 22.11
N ILE A 345 14.96 22.64 21.76
CA ILE A 345 13.79 22.03 22.40
C ILE A 345 14.24 20.94 23.34
N THR A 346 13.70 20.91 24.56
CA THR A 346 14.02 19.92 25.60
C THR A 346 12.85 19.00 25.92
N GLU A 347 11.66 19.28 25.39
CA GLU A 347 10.43 18.55 25.66
C GLU A 347 9.70 18.21 24.37
N SER A 348 8.87 17.16 24.42
CA SER A 348 8.02 16.78 23.28
C SER A 348 6.62 17.37 23.44
N ASP A 349 6.04 17.81 22.31
CA ASP A 349 4.64 18.20 22.21
C ASP A 349 4.10 17.78 20.83
N PRO A 350 2.98 17.04 20.75
CA PRO A 350 2.39 16.63 19.48
C PRO A 350 1.68 17.78 18.74
N ASP A 351 1.37 18.91 19.41
CA ASP A 351 0.51 19.99 18.92
C ASP A 351 1.15 21.38 19.03
N ALA A 352 2.48 21.47 19.00
CA ALA A 352 3.19 22.73 19.03
C ALA A 352 2.84 23.65 17.85
N GLN A 353 2.99 24.94 18.04
CA GLN A 353 2.76 25.97 17.03
C GLN A 353 4.02 26.83 16.86
N PHE A 354 4.24 27.33 15.65
CA PHE A 354 5.33 28.26 15.35
C PHE A 354 4.80 29.67 15.19
N SER A 355 5.40 30.62 15.91
CA SER A 355 5.05 32.04 15.83
C SER A 355 6.21 32.91 15.37
N VAL A 356 5.86 33.95 14.63
CA VAL A 356 6.78 35.03 14.21
C VAL A 356 6.18 36.33 14.64
N SER A 357 6.87 37.09 15.51
CA SER A 357 6.35 38.34 16.11
C SER A 357 7.40 39.47 16.15
N ALA A 358 6.93 40.67 16.23
CA ALA A 358 7.75 41.88 16.47
C ALA A 358 6.98 42.90 17.29
N THR A 359 7.74 43.83 17.92
CA THR A 359 7.15 44.95 18.67
C THR A 359 7.16 46.21 17.81
N GLY A 360 5.99 46.86 17.65
CA GLY A 360 5.83 48.08 16.88
C GLY A 360 6.32 49.35 17.61
N PRO A 361 6.27 50.53 16.93
CA PRO A 361 5.60 50.73 15.65
C PRO A 361 6.43 50.32 14.45
N GLY A 362 5.76 50.03 13.36
CA GLY A 362 6.39 49.78 12.06
C GLY A 362 5.67 48.70 11.23
N THR A 363 6.22 48.42 10.07
CA THR A 363 5.70 47.38 9.16
C THR A 363 6.70 46.26 9.00
N LEU A 364 6.24 45.03 9.14
CA LEU A 364 6.98 43.82 8.85
C LEU A 364 6.39 43.14 7.60
N TRP A 365 7.23 42.71 6.67
CA TRP A 365 6.87 41.81 5.56
C TRP A 365 7.56 40.46 5.74
N ILE A 366 6.81 39.40 5.54
CA ILE A 366 7.29 38.04 5.60
C ILE A 366 7.10 37.43 4.21
N GLY A 367 8.20 37.11 3.54
CA GLY A 367 8.19 36.60 2.17
C GLY A 367 8.33 35.07 2.08
N CYS A 368 9.09 34.50 3.02
CA CYS A 368 9.26 33.04 3.11
C CYS A 368 9.74 32.66 4.51
N LEU A 369 9.31 31.51 4.99
CA LEU A 369 9.76 30.92 6.25
C LEU A 369 10.21 29.48 6.02
N SER A 370 11.02 28.96 6.93
CA SER A 370 11.38 27.52 6.98
C SER A 370 11.67 27.17 8.43
N LEU A 371 11.19 26.01 8.87
CA LEU A 371 11.48 25.41 10.17
C LEU A 371 11.75 23.93 9.96
N MET A 372 12.96 23.49 10.17
CA MET A 372 13.36 22.09 10.00
C MET A 372 14.12 21.59 11.23
N PRO A 373 13.96 20.31 11.64
CA PRO A 373 14.89 19.68 12.57
C PRO A 373 16.32 19.83 12.04
N ALA A 374 17.26 20.19 12.91
CA ALA A 374 18.65 20.47 12.50
C ALA A 374 19.42 19.20 12.08
N ASP A 375 18.92 18.05 12.47
CA ASP A 375 19.47 16.74 12.16
C ASP A 375 18.97 16.18 10.81
N ASN A 376 18.11 16.88 10.06
CA ASN A 376 17.69 16.47 8.73
C ASN A 376 18.89 16.20 7.81
N ILE A 377 18.69 15.34 6.83
CA ILE A 377 19.73 14.92 5.89
C ILE A 377 19.44 15.52 4.52
N GLY A 378 19.98 16.71 4.23
CA GLY A 378 19.74 17.37 2.95
C GLY A 378 18.26 17.76 2.72
N GLY A 379 17.53 18.08 3.78
CA GLY A 379 16.09 18.35 3.73
C GLY A 379 15.21 17.12 3.95
N ILE A 380 15.76 15.91 3.94
CA ILE A 380 15.03 14.66 4.22
C ILE A 380 14.96 14.44 5.74
N ARG A 381 13.82 14.00 6.24
CA ARG A 381 13.66 13.59 7.65
C ARG A 381 14.67 12.49 7.98
N ARG A 382 15.41 12.66 9.09
CA ARG A 382 16.43 11.68 9.50
C ARG A 382 15.85 10.28 9.74
N ASP A 383 14.77 10.18 10.49
CA ASP A 383 14.11 8.91 10.80
C ASP A 383 13.65 8.16 9.54
N VAL A 384 13.08 8.88 8.58
CA VAL A 384 12.67 8.33 7.28
C VAL A 384 13.88 7.91 6.44
N TYR A 385 14.94 8.74 6.40
CA TYR A 385 16.18 8.41 5.72
C TYR A 385 16.77 7.09 6.24
N GLU A 386 16.86 6.93 7.56
CA GLU A 386 17.42 5.74 8.21
C GLU A 386 16.60 4.47 7.88
N SER A 387 15.27 4.55 7.88
CA SER A 387 14.42 3.43 7.47
C SER A 387 14.55 3.10 5.97
N ILE A 388 14.70 4.11 5.10
CA ILE A 388 14.94 3.88 3.66
C ILE A 388 16.31 3.22 3.44
N ASP A 389 17.35 3.68 4.13
CA ASP A 389 18.71 3.14 4.04
C ASP A 389 18.74 1.64 4.44
N GLN A 390 17.98 1.25 5.47
CA GLN A 390 17.84 -0.15 5.88
C GLN A 390 17.21 -1.04 4.80
N MET A 391 16.26 -0.52 4.03
CA MET A 391 15.66 -1.25 2.92
C MET A 391 16.59 -1.39 1.71
N SER A 392 17.67 -0.61 1.66
CA SER A 392 18.69 -0.61 0.58
C SER A 392 18.08 -0.55 -0.84
N PRO A 393 17.22 0.42 -1.16
CA PRO A 393 16.60 0.49 -2.48
C PRO A 393 17.65 0.71 -3.56
N PRO A 394 17.68 -0.12 -4.61
CA PRO A 394 18.63 0.08 -5.70
C PRO A 394 18.26 1.26 -6.60
N LEU A 395 16.98 1.62 -6.61
CA LEU A 395 16.40 2.58 -7.54
C LEU A 395 15.17 3.24 -6.89
N ILE A 396 15.01 4.55 -7.09
CA ILE A 396 13.80 5.30 -6.69
C ILE A 396 13.24 6.06 -7.88
N ARG A 397 11.98 5.81 -8.21
CA ARG A 397 11.21 6.52 -9.24
C ARG A 397 10.64 7.82 -8.67
N TRP A 398 10.74 8.92 -9.42
CA TRP A 398 10.26 10.28 -9.07
C TRP A 398 10.05 11.11 -10.36
N PRO A 399 9.31 12.21 -10.42
CA PRO A 399 8.55 12.87 -9.35
C PRO A 399 7.17 12.29 -9.14
N GLY A 400 6.79 11.31 -9.92
CA GLY A 400 5.56 10.66 -9.66
C GLY A 400 4.90 9.98 -10.82
N GLY A 401 3.67 9.58 -10.49
CA GLY A 401 2.63 9.05 -11.30
C GLY A 401 1.82 10.16 -11.96
N ASN A 402 0.61 10.43 -11.44
CA ASN A 402 -0.30 11.40 -12.07
C ASN A 402 0.25 12.83 -12.07
N MET A 403 0.97 13.21 -11.05
CA MET A 403 1.56 14.54 -10.90
C MET A 403 2.47 14.91 -12.08
N VAL A 404 3.23 13.95 -12.65
CA VAL A 404 4.24 14.25 -13.65
C VAL A 404 3.68 14.88 -14.93
N SER A 405 2.43 14.54 -15.30
CA SER A 405 1.82 15.03 -16.52
C SER A 405 1.49 16.53 -16.51
N GLY A 406 1.55 17.18 -15.36
CA GLY A 406 1.42 18.63 -15.19
C GLY A 406 2.67 19.29 -14.60
N TYR A 407 3.74 18.54 -14.35
CA TYR A 407 4.96 19.04 -13.71
C TYR A 407 5.98 19.55 -14.72
N HIS A 408 6.40 20.80 -14.53
CA HIS A 408 7.47 21.43 -15.29
C HIS A 408 8.74 21.50 -14.43
N TRP A 409 9.74 20.71 -14.78
CA TRP A 409 10.95 20.50 -13.96
C TRP A 409 11.72 21.78 -13.65
N MET A 410 11.62 22.80 -14.50
CA MET A 410 12.23 24.12 -14.28
C MET A 410 11.70 24.81 -13.02
N ASP A 411 10.48 24.53 -12.59
CA ASP A 411 9.90 25.05 -11.35
C ASP A 411 10.61 24.49 -10.09
N GLY A 412 11.24 23.32 -10.21
CA GLY A 412 11.91 22.59 -9.13
C GLY A 412 13.42 22.78 -9.04
N ILE A 413 14.02 23.77 -9.74
CA ILE A 413 15.47 24.04 -9.70
C ILE A 413 15.81 25.45 -9.24
N GLY A 414 17.08 25.73 -8.96
CA GLY A 414 17.55 27.00 -8.45
C GLY A 414 17.26 27.21 -6.97
N PRO A 415 17.39 28.45 -6.46
CA PRO A 415 17.21 28.73 -5.03
C PRO A 415 15.82 28.36 -4.54
N MET A 416 15.70 27.43 -3.60
CA MET A 416 14.46 26.82 -3.10
C MET A 416 13.40 27.86 -2.68
N ASP A 417 13.81 28.97 -2.01
CA ASP A 417 12.90 30.01 -1.57
C ASP A 417 12.42 30.94 -2.70
N LYS A 418 12.96 30.77 -3.91
CA LYS A 418 12.52 31.45 -5.14
C LYS A 418 11.64 30.59 -6.04
N ARG A 419 11.59 29.28 -5.81
CA ARG A 419 10.76 28.40 -6.59
C ARG A 419 9.28 28.69 -6.36
N MET A 420 8.55 28.91 -7.46
CA MET A 420 7.14 29.27 -7.39
C MET A 420 6.29 28.07 -6.97
N PRO A 421 5.41 28.20 -5.97
CA PRO A 421 4.38 27.22 -5.73
C PRO A 421 3.45 27.10 -6.94
N ARG A 422 3.06 25.86 -7.26
CA ARG A 422 2.13 25.56 -8.36
C ARG A 422 0.92 24.82 -7.83
N TRP A 423 -0.25 25.14 -8.39
CA TRP A 423 -1.44 24.32 -8.14
C TRP A 423 -1.34 23.04 -8.97
N GLU A 424 -1.13 21.94 -8.30
CA GLU A 424 -1.05 20.61 -8.89
C GLU A 424 -2.47 20.11 -9.15
N ARG A 425 -2.77 19.74 -10.42
CA ARG A 425 -4.14 19.50 -10.88
C ARG A 425 -4.59 18.06 -10.71
N ALA A 426 -3.68 17.09 -10.73
CA ALA A 426 -4.02 15.69 -10.55
C ALA A 426 -4.51 15.46 -9.12
N TRP A 427 -3.77 15.97 -8.13
CA TRP A 427 -4.09 15.79 -6.71
C TRP A 427 -4.78 16.98 -6.06
N LYS A 428 -5.00 18.06 -6.83
CA LYS A 428 -5.71 19.27 -6.39
C LYS A 428 -5.10 19.86 -5.10
N ALA A 429 -3.80 20.03 -5.09
CA ALA A 429 -3.01 20.53 -3.96
C ALA A 429 -1.96 21.55 -4.41
N TRP A 430 -1.41 22.33 -3.46
CA TRP A 430 -0.26 23.17 -3.73
C TRP A 430 1.02 22.33 -3.70
N GLU A 431 1.79 22.36 -4.81
CA GLU A 431 3.16 21.89 -4.85
C GLU A 431 4.11 23.07 -4.62
N TRP A 432 4.96 22.91 -3.61
CA TRP A 432 5.87 23.97 -3.15
C TRP A 432 7.20 23.97 -3.89
N ASN A 433 7.49 22.95 -4.65
CA ASN A 433 8.72 22.73 -5.42
C ASN A 433 10.01 22.78 -4.57
N ASP A 434 9.92 22.39 -3.29
CA ASP A 434 11.11 22.38 -2.41
C ASP A 434 11.99 21.14 -2.66
N LEU A 435 11.37 19.95 -2.85
CA LEU A 435 12.05 18.77 -3.31
C LEU A 435 12.03 18.78 -4.85
N GLY A 436 13.11 19.21 -5.46
CA GLY A 436 13.27 19.25 -6.91
C GLY A 436 14.36 18.31 -7.39
N THR A 437 14.80 18.50 -8.63
CA THR A 437 15.81 17.65 -9.29
C THR A 437 17.08 17.51 -8.47
N ASP A 438 17.64 18.64 -8.00
CA ASP A 438 18.94 18.66 -7.32
C ASP A 438 18.85 17.95 -5.96
N GLU A 439 17.78 18.21 -5.18
CA GLU A 439 17.57 17.61 -3.87
C GLU A 439 17.28 16.10 -3.98
N PHE A 440 16.46 15.70 -4.95
CA PHE A 440 16.14 14.30 -5.19
C PHE A 440 17.38 13.49 -5.57
N ILE A 441 18.18 13.98 -6.51
CA ILE A 441 19.41 13.29 -6.94
C ILE A 441 20.43 13.25 -5.80
N ALA A 442 20.60 14.35 -5.04
CA ALA A 442 21.47 14.37 -3.88
C ALA A 442 21.04 13.34 -2.80
N PHE A 443 19.73 13.19 -2.57
CA PHE A 443 19.19 12.16 -1.71
C PHE A 443 19.53 10.76 -2.23
N CYS A 444 19.24 10.47 -3.50
CA CYS A 444 19.56 9.18 -4.12
C CYS A 444 21.05 8.84 -3.98
N ARG A 445 21.94 9.77 -4.31
CA ARG A 445 23.39 9.54 -4.23
C ARG A 445 23.87 9.31 -2.80
N LYS A 446 23.22 9.95 -1.83
CA LYS A 446 23.59 9.81 -0.43
C LYS A 446 23.26 8.45 0.15
N ILE A 447 22.14 7.82 -0.25
CA ILE A 447 21.75 6.46 0.15
C ILE A 447 22.27 5.38 -0.81
N GLY A 448 23.02 5.74 -1.85
CA GLY A 448 23.58 4.77 -2.80
C GLY A 448 22.57 4.18 -3.77
N THR A 449 21.47 4.89 -4.06
CA THR A 449 20.39 4.46 -4.98
C THR A 449 20.48 5.19 -6.32
N GLU A 450 20.00 4.57 -7.41
CA GLU A 450 19.89 5.21 -8.71
C GLU A 450 18.59 6.02 -8.80
N PRO A 451 18.62 7.27 -9.30
CA PRO A 451 17.42 8.02 -9.62
C PRO A 451 16.79 7.47 -10.92
N TYR A 452 15.47 7.30 -10.88
CA TYR A 452 14.64 7.06 -12.05
C TYR A 452 13.65 8.24 -12.19
N ILE A 453 13.81 9.04 -13.23
CA ILE A 453 13.03 10.26 -13.44
C ILE A 453 11.96 10.01 -14.52
N CYS A 454 10.70 10.31 -14.21
CA CYS A 454 9.62 10.37 -15.20
C CYS A 454 9.51 11.78 -15.79
N VAL A 455 9.41 11.90 -17.12
CA VAL A 455 9.22 13.18 -17.80
C VAL A 455 7.74 13.46 -18.08
N ASN A 456 7.39 14.74 -18.20
CA ASN A 456 6.03 15.19 -18.49
C ASN A 456 5.66 14.89 -19.95
N ALA A 457 5.00 13.76 -20.19
CA ALA A 457 4.42 13.44 -21.50
C ALA A 457 2.94 13.84 -21.62
N GLY A 458 2.35 14.43 -20.58
CA GLY A 458 0.99 14.99 -20.61
C GLY A 458 0.95 16.34 -21.30
N GLU A 459 1.29 17.40 -20.58
CA GLU A 459 1.30 18.79 -21.05
C GLU A 459 2.66 19.27 -21.54
N GLY A 460 3.74 18.56 -21.17
CA GLY A 460 5.09 18.82 -21.67
C GLY A 460 5.30 18.32 -23.09
N ASN A 461 6.50 18.58 -23.60
CA ASN A 461 6.93 18.21 -24.93
C ASN A 461 8.31 17.57 -24.93
N ALA A 462 8.73 17.06 -26.09
CA ALA A 462 10.01 16.36 -26.24
C ALA A 462 11.24 17.25 -25.97
N ASP A 463 11.16 18.55 -26.30
CA ASP A 463 12.25 19.50 -26.02
C ASP A 463 12.41 19.72 -24.52
N GLU A 464 11.32 19.89 -23.79
CA GLU A 464 11.36 20.02 -22.32
C GLU A 464 12.00 18.79 -21.66
N ALA A 465 11.67 17.59 -22.13
CA ALA A 465 12.27 16.35 -21.66
C ALA A 465 13.77 16.26 -21.99
N ALA A 466 14.14 16.64 -23.22
CA ALA A 466 15.54 16.68 -23.65
C ALA A 466 16.36 17.70 -22.84
N HIS A 467 15.82 18.89 -22.57
CA HIS A 467 16.45 19.89 -21.72
C HIS A 467 16.63 19.39 -20.26
N TRP A 468 15.69 18.58 -19.75
CA TRP A 468 15.88 17.98 -18.44
C TRP A 468 17.00 16.94 -18.41
N VAL A 469 17.12 16.12 -19.48
CA VAL A 469 18.27 15.22 -19.66
C VAL A 469 19.57 16.04 -19.73
N GLU A 470 19.60 17.14 -20.48
CA GLU A 470 20.77 18.02 -20.58
C GLU A 470 21.14 18.67 -19.25
N TYR A 471 20.13 19.14 -18.49
CA TYR A 471 20.35 19.65 -17.14
C TYR A 471 21.01 18.59 -16.24
N CYS A 472 20.54 17.36 -16.31
CA CYS A 472 21.11 16.28 -15.48
C CYS A 472 22.46 15.76 -15.99
N ASN A 473 22.62 15.56 -17.30
CA ASN A 473 23.74 14.78 -17.87
C ASN A 473 24.68 15.60 -18.76
N GLY A 474 24.25 16.77 -19.22
CA GLY A 474 25.08 17.62 -20.06
C GLY A 474 26.31 18.20 -19.34
N SER A 475 27.39 18.42 -20.05
CA SER A 475 28.57 19.12 -19.50
C SER A 475 28.24 20.56 -19.10
N ALA A 476 29.08 21.15 -18.24
CA ALA A 476 28.91 22.57 -17.83
C ALA A 476 29.08 23.58 -19.00
N ASP A 477 29.41 23.14 -20.22
CA ASP A 477 29.51 23.97 -21.42
C ASP A 477 28.18 24.04 -22.19
N THR A 478 27.25 23.11 -21.97
CA THR A 478 25.94 23.12 -22.61
C THR A 478 25.01 24.12 -21.94
N GLU A 479 23.88 24.48 -22.56
CA GLU A 479 22.96 25.49 -22.04
C GLU A 479 22.42 25.13 -20.65
N TYR A 480 21.81 23.95 -20.51
CA TYR A 480 21.22 23.51 -19.25
C TYR A 480 22.27 22.95 -18.28
N GLY A 481 23.40 22.43 -18.76
CA GLY A 481 24.55 22.10 -17.92
C GLY A 481 25.18 23.32 -17.24
N LYS A 482 25.24 24.48 -17.92
CA LYS A 482 25.62 25.78 -17.32
C LYS A 482 24.62 26.18 -16.23
N LEU A 483 23.32 26.00 -16.47
CA LEU A 483 22.29 26.32 -15.48
C LEU A 483 22.45 25.44 -14.23
N ARG A 484 22.69 24.13 -14.38
CA ARG A 484 23.00 23.23 -13.26
C ARG A 484 24.24 23.72 -12.50
N ALA A 485 25.31 24.06 -13.20
CA ALA A 485 26.58 24.60 -12.62
C ALA A 485 26.32 25.90 -11.83
N ALA A 486 25.51 26.83 -12.38
CA ALA A 486 25.11 28.04 -11.72
C ALA A 486 24.28 27.80 -10.44
N ASN A 487 23.53 26.71 -10.39
CA ASN A 487 22.78 26.24 -9.21
C ASN A 487 23.68 25.54 -8.16
N GLY A 488 25.01 25.46 -8.41
CA GLY A 488 25.98 24.89 -7.46
C GLY A 488 26.41 23.47 -7.77
N HIS A 489 26.02 22.92 -8.90
CA HIS A 489 26.27 21.52 -9.29
C HIS A 489 27.02 21.45 -10.64
N PRO A 490 28.34 21.70 -10.69
CA PRO A 490 29.08 21.76 -11.95
C PRO A 490 29.18 20.41 -12.64
N GLU A 491 29.22 19.30 -11.88
CA GLU A 491 29.39 17.97 -12.44
C GLU A 491 28.07 17.39 -12.91
N PRO A 492 28.03 16.67 -14.06
CA PRO A 492 26.86 15.93 -14.50
C PRO A 492 26.40 14.90 -13.47
N TYR A 493 25.08 14.73 -13.34
CA TYR A 493 24.48 13.78 -12.41
C TYR A 493 24.48 12.34 -12.93
N HIS A 494 24.60 12.16 -14.25
CA HIS A 494 24.57 10.85 -14.92
C HIS A 494 23.31 10.05 -14.58
N VAL A 495 22.14 10.66 -14.66
CA VAL A 495 20.86 9.99 -14.47
C VAL A 495 20.62 9.02 -15.61
N LYS A 496 20.48 7.75 -15.28
CA LYS A 496 20.42 6.66 -16.26
C LYS A 496 18.98 6.35 -16.72
N TYR A 497 17.98 6.33 -15.83
CA TYR A 497 16.65 5.82 -16.10
C TYR A 497 15.62 6.95 -16.25
N TRP A 498 14.85 6.91 -17.37
CA TRP A 498 13.89 7.97 -17.72
C TRP A 498 12.58 7.37 -18.22
N GLY A 499 11.47 7.64 -17.53
CA GLY A 499 10.12 7.25 -17.93
C GLY A 499 9.52 8.28 -18.88
N VAL A 500 8.92 7.83 -19.98
CA VAL A 500 8.26 8.70 -20.95
C VAL A 500 6.76 8.81 -20.60
N GLY A 501 6.46 9.60 -19.58
CA GLY A 501 5.11 9.78 -19.04
C GLY A 501 4.69 8.73 -18.04
N ASN A 502 3.44 8.82 -17.57
CA ASN A 502 2.80 7.95 -16.61
C ASN A 502 1.38 7.63 -17.07
N GLU A 503 0.98 6.36 -17.08
CA GLU A 503 -0.42 5.90 -17.30
C GLU A 503 -1.17 6.63 -18.44
N MET A 504 -0.47 6.96 -19.52
CA MET A 504 -1.02 7.78 -20.60
C MET A 504 -2.26 7.19 -21.28
N TYR A 505 -2.62 5.96 -20.93
CA TYR A 505 -3.84 5.26 -21.34
C TYR A 505 -5.09 5.67 -20.52
N GLY A 506 -4.92 6.15 -19.29
CA GLY A 506 -6.01 6.40 -18.36
C GLY A 506 -6.66 7.77 -18.54
N ASP A 507 -7.98 7.87 -18.52
CA ASP A 507 -8.73 9.12 -18.61
C ASP A 507 -8.58 10.03 -17.38
N TRP A 508 -8.03 9.51 -16.30
CA TRP A 508 -7.62 10.28 -15.11
C TRP A 508 -6.29 11.02 -15.28
N GLN A 509 -5.48 10.64 -16.28
CA GLN A 509 -4.17 11.22 -16.54
C GLN A 509 -4.27 12.48 -17.42
N LEU A 510 -3.63 13.58 -17.01
CA LEU A 510 -3.56 14.78 -17.83
C LEU A 510 -2.87 14.47 -19.16
N GLY A 511 -3.50 14.87 -20.28
CA GLY A 511 -2.97 14.64 -21.61
C GLY A 511 -2.98 13.18 -22.05
N HIS A 512 -3.85 12.33 -21.46
CA HIS A 512 -4.02 10.93 -21.87
C HIS A 512 -4.27 10.78 -23.37
N LEU A 513 -3.87 9.66 -23.94
CA LEU A 513 -3.84 9.41 -25.38
C LEU A 513 -4.28 7.98 -25.70
N GLY A 514 -4.74 7.76 -26.91
CA GLY A 514 -4.86 6.40 -27.43
C GLY A 514 -3.49 5.80 -27.75
N ALA A 515 -3.40 4.46 -27.77
CA ALA A 515 -2.14 3.71 -27.90
C ALA A 515 -1.27 4.17 -29.10
N LYS A 516 -1.86 4.39 -30.28
CA LYS A 516 -1.10 4.85 -31.47
C LYS A 516 -0.52 6.25 -31.29
N GLN A 517 -1.29 7.16 -30.71
CA GLN A 517 -0.84 8.54 -30.48
C GLN A 517 0.28 8.57 -29.45
N TYR A 518 0.09 7.82 -28.33
CA TYR A 518 1.13 7.69 -27.31
C TYR A 518 2.41 7.06 -27.89
N ALA A 519 2.31 5.98 -28.66
CA ALA A 519 3.48 5.32 -29.24
C ALA A 519 4.31 6.25 -30.12
N LEU A 520 3.66 7.11 -30.93
CA LEU A 520 4.35 8.11 -31.75
C LEU A 520 5.00 9.20 -30.89
N LYS A 521 4.30 9.67 -29.84
CA LYS A 521 4.83 10.63 -28.86
C LYS A 521 6.05 10.05 -28.13
N ALA A 522 6.00 8.78 -27.72
CA ALA A 522 7.12 8.10 -27.08
C ALA A 522 8.35 8.04 -28.00
N VAL A 523 8.18 7.81 -29.30
CA VAL A 523 9.29 7.85 -30.29
C VAL A 523 9.88 9.25 -30.41
N GLU A 524 9.03 10.29 -30.45
CA GLU A 524 9.46 11.70 -30.51
C GLU A 524 10.31 12.05 -29.28
N PHE A 525 9.83 11.76 -28.07
CA PHE A 525 10.55 11.97 -26.82
C PHE A 525 11.86 11.20 -26.79
N ALA A 526 11.83 9.91 -27.15
CA ALA A 526 13.02 9.07 -27.13
C ALA A 526 14.12 9.60 -28.06
N ARG A 527 13.76 10.11 -29.23
CA ARG A 527 14.72 10.71 -30.18
C ARG A 527 15.34 11.99 -29.62
N ALA A 528 14.51 12.89 -29.09
CA ALA A 528 14.98 14.15 -28.52
C ALA A 528 15.89 13.94 -27.32
N MET A 529 15.47 13.12 -26.36
CA MET A 529 16.24 12.83 -25.15
C MET A 529 17.59 12.12 -25.47
N ARG A 530 17.58 11.13 -26.39
CA ARG A 530 18.81 10.42 -26.79
C ARG A 530 19.73 11.22 -27.71
N ALA A 531 19.25 12.26 -28.36
CA ALA A 531 20.11 13.21 -29.05
C ALA A 531 21.02 13.99 -28.08
N VAL A 532 20.53 14.19 -26.83
CA VAL A 532 21.30 14.80 -25.74
C VAL A 532 22.26 13.79 -25.10
N ASP A 533 21.74 12.63 -24.69
CA ASP A 533 22.53 11.57 -24.06
C ASP A 533 22.09 10.19 -24.61
N PRO A 534 22.84 9.57 -25.49
CA PRO A 534 22.52 8.26 -26.08
C PRO A 534 22.63 7.09 -25.09
N SER A 535 23.23 7.30 -23.91
CA SER A 535 23.46 6.24 -22.90
C SER A 535 22.24 5.98 -21.99
N ILE A 536 21.27 6.89 -21.96
CA ILE A 536 20.09 6.79 -21.10
C ILE A 536 19.20 5.59 -21.45
N LYS A 537 18.51 5.10 -20.45
CA LYS A 537 17.54 4.02 -20.55
C LYS A 537 16.12 4.57 -20.47
N LEU A 538 15.35 4.29 -21.49
CA LEU A 538 14.00 4.83 -21.65
C LEU A 538 12.93 3.78 -21.36
N ILE A 539 11.92 4.18 -20.60
CA ILE A 539 10.79 3.35 -20.20
C ILE A 539 9.53 3.91 -20.86
N ALA A 540 8.90 3.13 -21.75
CA ALA A 540 7.62 3.49 -22.36
C ALA A 540 6.45 2.98 -21.51
N VAL A 541 5.32 3.71 -21.47
CA VAL A 541 4.11 3.31 -20.76
C VAL A 541 3.48 2.07 -21.39
N GLY A 542 3.25 1.05 -20.59
CA GLY A 542 2.50 -0.16 -20.89
C GLY A 542 1.33 -0.37 -19.92
N VAL A 543 0.66 -1.51 -20.05
CA VAL A 543 -0.50 -1.89 -19.26
C VAL A 543 -0.41 -3.37 -18.84
N PRO A 544 -1.16 -3.82 -17.83
CA PRO A 544 -1.27 -5.24 -17.53
C PRO A 544 -1.83 -6.03 -18.72
N THR A 545 -1.17 -7.13 -19.09
CA THR A 545 -1.49 -7.94 -20.28
C THR A 545 -1.50 -7.10 -21.58
N ASP A 546 -2.64 -6.91 -22.20
CA ASP A 546 -2.79 -6.07 -23.40
C ASP A 546 -4.13 -5.32 -23.34
N ASN A 547 -4.51 -4.87 -22.17
CA ASN A 547 -5.73 -4.10 -21.95
C ASN A 547 -5.70 -2.76 -22.72
N TRP A 548 -6.78 -2.00 -22.70
CA TRP A 548 -6.87 -0.67 -23.29
C TRP A 548 -6.65 -0.64 -24.82
N GLY A 549 -7.19 -1.65 -25.52
CA GLY A 549 -7.21 -1.69 -26.98
C GLY A 549 -5.87 -2.02 -27.63
N ASP A 550 -5.32 -3.18 -27.32
CA ASP A 550 -4.02 -3.67 -27.82
C ASP A 550 -2.85 -2.69 -27.52
N TRP A 551 -2.88 -2.05 -26.36
CA TRP A 551 -1.93 -1.01 -25.99
C TRP A 551 -0.48 -1.47 -26.11
N ASN A 552 -0.13 -2.59 -25.47
CA ASN A 552 1.24 -3.08 -25.44
C ASN A 552 1.72 -3.51 -26.83
N ARG A 553 0.87 -4.15 -27.64
CA ARG A 553 1.21 -4.53 -29.01
C ARG A 553 1.51 -3.32 -29.88
N ILE A 554 0.73 -2.26 -29.75
CA ILE A 554 0.92 -1.03 -30.53
C ILE A 554 2.17 -0.29 -30.09
N VAL A 555 2.35 -0.11 -28.76
CA VAL A 555 3.50 0.62 -28.19
C VAL A 555 4.79 -0.14 -28.45
N ALA A 556 4.85 -1.44 -28.17
CA ALA A 556 6.06 -2.24 -28.36
C ALA A 556 6.46 -2.33 -29.84
N ARG A 557 5.51 -2.46 -30.77
CA ARG A 557 5.79 -2.48 -32.22
C ARG A 557 6.31 -1.16 -32.73
N THR A 558 5.80 -0.03 -32.21
CA THR A 558 6.13 1.31 -32.72
C THR A 558 7.34 1.92 -32.00
N ALA A 559 7.35 1.87 -30.67
CA ALA A 559 8.36 2.52 -29.81
C ALA A 559 9.39 1.54 -29.23
N GLY A 560 9.19 0.22 -29.31
CA GLY A 560 10.06 -0.76 -28.67
C GLY A 560 11.52 -0.75 -29.15
N SER A 561 11.80 -0.28 -30.39
CA SER A 561 13.19 -0.08 -30.85
C SER A 561 13.85 1.19 -30.29
N TYR A 562 13.05 2.11 -29.75
CA TYR A 562 13.50 3.37 -29.16
C TYR A 562 13.52 3.36 -27.64
N CYS A 563 12.90 2.36 -27.00
CA CYS A 563 12.84 2.24 -25.56
C CYS A 563 13.54 0.95 -25.10
N ASP A 564 14.00 0.94 -23.85
CA ASP A 564 14.70 -0.18 -23.22
C ASP A 564 13.75 -1.04 -22.40
N TYR A 565 12.65 -0.46 -21.91
CA TYR A 565 11.65 -1.12 -21.05
C TYR A 565 10.22 -0.74 -21.45
N LEU A 566 9.29 -1.62 -21.11
CA LEU A 566 7.87 -1.34 -21.10
C LEU A 566 7.39 -1.31 -19.63
N SER A 567 6.80 -0.18 -19.20
CA SER A 567 6.21 0.00 -17.88
C SER A 567 4.95 -0.86 -17.72
N VAL A 568 4.70 -1.34 -16.52
CA VAL A 568 3.46 -2.03 -16.15
C VAL A 568 3.06 -1.57 -14.75
N HIS A 569 1.78 -1.24 -14.55
CA HIS A 569 1.23 -0.90 -13.25
C HIS A 569 0.10 -1.85 -12.89
N ASP A 570 0.07 -2.39 -11.67
CA ASP A 570 -1.06 -3.13 -11.14
C ASP A 570 -1.20 -3.00 -9.62
N TYR A 571 -2.45 -2.94 -9.17
CA TYR A 571 -2.79 -2.86 -7.75
C TYR A 571 -3.81 -3.94 -7.39
N ARG A 572 -3.57 -4.65 -6.30
CA ARG A 572 -4.53 -5.61 -5.76
C ARG A 572 -5.40 -4.98 -4.70
N GLY A 573 -6.71 -4.93 -4.97
CA GLY A 573 -7.65 -4.30 -4.07
C GLY A 573 -8.06 -5.21 -2.91
N VAL A 574 -8.26 -4.59 -1.74
CA VAL A 574 -8.96 -5.17 -0.60
C VAL A 574 -10.34 -4.53 -0.54
N SER A 575 -11.39 -5.35 -0.61
CA SER A 575 -12.76 -4.85 -0.45
C SER A 575 -13.09 -4.71 1.03
N ILE A 576 -13.56 -3.52 1.44
CA ILE A 576 -14.09 -3.31 2.78
C ILE A 576 -15.42 -4.05 3.02
N TRP A 577 -16.06 -4.51 1.95
CA TRP A 577 -17.31 -5.27 1.96
C TRP A 577 -17.10 -6.77 2.05
N ASP A 578 -15.89 -7.25 1.75
CA ASP A 578 -15.54 -8.65 1.84
C ASP A 578 -15.17 -9.02 3.28
N CYS A 579 -15.40 -10.26 3.62
CA CYS A 579 -14.92 -10.76 4.90
C CYS A 579 -13.38 -10.78 4.95
N ARG A 580 -12.87 -10.70 6.16
CA ARG A 580 -11.43 -10.66 6.41
C ARG A 580 -10.70 -11.89 5.87
N GLU A 581 -11.33 -13.04 5.96
CA GLU A 581 -10.81 -14.32 5.50
C GLU A 581 -10.72 -14.39 3.97
N TYR A 582 -11.75 -13.91 3.27
CA TYR A 582 -11.73 -13.83 1.81
C TYR A 582 -10.66 -12.86 1.33
N ASN A 583 -10.55 -11.69 1.97
CA ASN A 583 -9.51 -10.73 1.67
C ASN A 583 -8.10 -11.31 1.90
N TYR A 584 -7.90 -12.14 2.95
CA TYR A 584 -6.64 -12.83 3.14
C TYR A 584 -6.28 -13.71 1.95
N LEU A 585 -7.17 -14.63 1.57
CA LEU A 585 -6.95 -15.56 0.46
C LEU A 585 -6.79 -14.85 -0.87
N ASN A 586 -7.57 -13.77 -1.09
CA ASN A 586 -7.49 -12.96 -2.30
C ASN A 586 -6.12 -12.29 -2.41
N ILE A 587 -5.63 -11.66 -1.35
CA ILE A 587 -4.36 -10.94 -1.38
C ILE A 587 -3.18 -11.90 -1.49
N VAL A 588 -3.08 -12.93 -0.64
CA VAL A 588 -1.93 -13.85 -0.69
C VAL A 588 -1.91 -14.67 -2.00
N GLY A 589 -3.08 -15.00 -2.57
CA GLY A 589 -3.22 -15.70 -3.84
C GLY A 589 -2.87 -14.81 -5.04
N SER A 590 -3.05 -13.50 -4.93
CA SER A 590 -2.80 -12.56 -6.03
C SER A 590 -1.33 -12.47 -6.45
N ALA A 591 -0.38 -12.85 -5.59
CA ALA A 591 1.03 -12.88 -5.98
C ALA A 591 1.30 -13.81 -7.19
N GLN A 592 0.62 -14.96 -7.27
CA GLN A 592 0.71 -15.86 -8.43
C GLN A 592 0.03 -15.25 -9.67
N TRP A 593 -1.05 -14.52 -9.48
CA TRP A 593 -1.70 -13.79 -10.57
C TRP A 593 -0.76 -12.73 -11.15
N GLU A 594 -0.05 -11.96 -10.29
CA GLU A 594 0.93 -10.98 -10.74
C GLU A 594 2.05 -11.61 -11.58
N GLU A 595 2.61 -12.74 -11.13
CA GLU A 595 3.63 -13.47 -11.90
C GLU A 595 3.11 -13.89 -13.27
N ASN A 596 1.90 -14.44 -13.34
CA ASN A 596 1.28 -14.86 -14.60
C ASN A 596 0.98 -13.68 -15.52
N MET A 597 0.47 -12.56 -14.97
CA MET A 597 0.20 -11.32 -15.69
C MET A 597 1.48 -10.73 -16.29
N LEU A 598 2.54 -10.64 -15.50
CA LEU A 598 3.85 -10.15 -15.96
C LEU A 598 4.46 -11.06 -17.04
N ALA A 599 4.34 -12.39 -16.88
CA ALA A 599 4.81 -13.35 -17.88
C ALA A 599 4.10 -13.17 -19.22
N GLU A 600 2.78 -13.01 -19.21
CA GLU A 600 1.97 -12.81 -20.41
C GLU A 600 2.24 -11.44 -21.04
N THR A 601 2.33 -10.37 -20.23
CA THR A 601 2.68 -9.03 -20.70
C THR A 601 4.04 -9.02 -21.39
N SER A 602 5.05 -9.69 -20.79
CA SER A 602 6.39 -9.82 -21.39
C SER A 602 6.33 -10.57 -22.74
N ARG A 603 5.56 -11.66 -22.82
CA ARG A 603 5.39 -12.40 -24.07
C ARG A 603 4.80 -11.52 -25.18
N ILE A 604 3.74 -10.77 -24.87
CA ILE A 604 3.09 -9.85 -25.80
C ILE A 604 4.04 -8.75 -26.27
N ALA A 605 4.76 -8.14 -25.32
CA ALA A 605 5.73 -7.08 -25.60
C ALA A 605 6.86 -7.57 -26.51
N ASP A 606 7.45 -8.74 -26.22
CA ASP A 606 8.54 -9.36 -27.00
C ASP A 606 8.10 -9.69 -28.43
N GLU A 607 6.93 -10.32 -28.58
CA GLU A 607 6.37 -10.67 -29.88
C GLU A 607 6.12 -9.42 -30.73
N ALA A 608 5.56 -8.37 -30.12
CA ALA A 608 5.24 -7.13 -30.83
C ALA A 608 6.49 -6.32 -31.20
N ALA A 609 7.48 -6.29 -30.31
CA ALA A 609 8.77 -5.61 -30.54
C ALA A 609 9.72 -6.38 -31.46
N GLY A 610 9.52 -7.70 -31.65
CA GLY A 610 10.41 -8.58 -32.37
C GLY A 610 11.77 -8.80 -31.69
N LYS A 611 11.86 -8.48 -30.40
CA LYS A 611 13.04 -8.64 -29.54
C LYS A 611 12.62 -8.73 -28.08
N ARG A 612 13.56 -9.13 -27.19
CA ARG A 612 13.36 -8.97 -25.75
C ARG A 612 13.17 -7.48 -25.42
N LEU A 613 12.01 -7.15 -24.81
CA LEU A 613 11.68 -5.85 -24.26
C LEU A 613 11.34 -6.05 -22.78
N PRO A 614 12.31 -5.89 -21.85
CA PRO A 614 12.10 -6.12 -20.43
C PRO A 614 10.99 -5.23 -19.89
N LEU A 615 10.28 -5.73 -18.87
CA LEU A 615 9.28 -4.96 -18.15
C LEU A 615 9.92 -4.18 -17.00
N ALA A 616 9.41 -2.98 -16.80
CA ALA A 616 9.51 -2.22 -15.57
C ALA A 616 8.15 -2.31 -14.87
N PHE A 617 8.03 -3.11 -13.81
CA PHE A 617 6.85 -3.16 -12.96
C PHE A 617 6.93 -2.00 -11.96
N ASP A 618 6.89 -0.79 -12.50
CA ASP A 618 7.35 0.43 -11.83
C ASP A 618 6.26 1.15 -11.03
N GLU A 619 5.10 0.48 -10.86
CA GLU A 619 4.07 0.88 -9.89
C GLU A 619 3.21 -0.33 -9.51
N TRP A 620 3.31 -0.80 -8.27
CA TRP A 620 2.54 -1.94 -7.76
C TRP A 620 2.39 -1.90 -6.25
N ASN A 621 1.28 -2.37 -5.73
CA ASN A 621 1.05 -2.56 -4.30
C ASN A 621 -0.32 -3.22 -4.05
N VAL A 622 -0.66 -3.42 -2.77
CA VAL A 622 -2.03 -3.62 -2.31
C VAL A 622 -2.70 -2.24 -2.16
N TRP A 623 -3.79 -2.05 -2.88
CA TRP A 623 -4.63 -0.87 -2.71
C TRP A 623 -5.52 -1.04 -1.49
N PHE A 624 -5.21 -0.35 -0.41
CA PHE A 624 -5.91 -0.47 0.85
C PHE A 624 -6.41 0.90 1.34
N PRO A 625 -7.75 1.14 1.43
CA PRO A 625 -8.30 2.45 1.76
C PRO A 625 -7.85 3.01 3.11
N ASP A 626 -7.61 2.12 4.10
CA ASP A 626 -7.23 2.50 5.46
C ASP A 626 -5.72 2.64 5.66
N GLU A 627 -4.93 2.34 4.64
CA GLU A 627 -3.44 2.35 4.67
C GLU A 627 -2.84 1.54 5.84
N LYS A 628 -3.55 0.52 6.31
CA LYS A 628 -3.10 -0.37 7.38
C LYS A 628 -2.57 -1.66 6.79
N TYR A 629 -1.32 -1.65 6.37
CA TYR A 629 -0.68 -2.87 5.88
C TYR A 629 -0.48 -3.87 6.99
N GLU A 630 -1.13 -5.02 6.82
CA GLU A 630 -1.05 -6.18 7.71
C GLU A 630 0.06 -7.14 7.23
N LEU A 631 0.43 -8.12 8.06
CA LEU A 631 1.45 -9.12 7.69
C LEU A 631 1.08 -9.88 6.39
N ARG A 632 -0.21 -10.14 6.12
CA ARG A 632 -0.68 -10.73 4.85
C ARG A 632 -0.22 -9.94 3.62
N ASP A 633 -0.19 -8.60 3.72
CA ASP A 633 0.25 -7.74 2.63
C ASP A 633 1.77 -7.85 2.42
N GLY A 634 2.51 -8.09 3.51
CA GLY A 634 3.91 -8.50 3.46
C GLY A 634 4.11 -9.86 2.75
N LEU A 635 3.26 -10.86 3.06
CA LEU A 635 3.30 -12.16 2.35
C LEU A 635 3.02 -12.02 0.86
N PHE A 636 2.07 -11.16 0.48
CA PHE A 636 1.82 -10.81 -0.91
C PHE A 636 3.05 -10.20 -1.57
N ALA A 637 3.63 -9.16 -0.96
CA ALA A 637 4.81 -8.49 -1.51
C ALA A 637 6.00 -9.45 -1.68
N ALA A 638 6.24 -10.32 -0.70
CA ALA A 638 7.25 -11.36 -0.79
C ALA A 638 6.98 -12.31 -1.97
N GLY A 639 5.72 -12.72 -2.17
CA GLY A 639 5.31 -13.58 -3.29
C GLY A 639 5.50 -12.89 -4.65
N VAL A 640 5.15 -11.60 -4.78
CA VAL A 640 5.38 -10.81 -6.00
C VAL A 640 6.87 -10.71 -6.30
N ILE A 641 7.69 -10.42 -5.30
CA ILE A 641 9.16 -10.38 -5.44
C ILE A 641 9.69 -11.73 -5.92
N GLN A 642 9.26 -12.85 -5.32
CA GLN A 642 9.68 -14.20 -5.77
C GLN A 642 9.22 -14.49 -7.20
N GLY A 643 8.02 -14.06 -7.59
CA GLY A 643 7.53 -14.12 -8.97
C GLY A 643 8.46 -13.37 -9.93
N MET A 644 8.84 -12.12 -9.61
CA MET A 644 9.81 -11.36 -10.40
C MET A 644 11.19 -12.03 -10.46
N GLN A 645 11.67 -12.61 -9.35
CA GLN A 645 12.90 -13.39 -9.34
C GLN A 645 12.82 -14.60 -10.28
N ARG A 646 11.65 -15.26 -10.37
CA ARG A 646 11.44 -16.38 -11.32
C ARG A 646 11.40 -15.93 -12.77
N LEU A 647 10.85 -14.76 -13.04
CA LEU A 647 10.77 -14.16 -14.38
C LEU A 647 12.13 -13.69 -14.93
N GLY A 648 13.10 -13.38 -14.05
CA GLY A 648 14.47 -13.06 -14.42
C GLY A 648 14.57 -11.89 -15.41
N ASP A 649 15.12 -12.13 -16.62
CA ASP A 649 15.33 -11.11 -17.64
C ASP A 649 14.04 -10.53 -18.26
N ARG A 650 12.87 -11.05 -17.89
CA ARG A 650 11.57 -10.51 -18.33
C ARG A 650 11.15 -9.29 -17.50
N VAL A 651 11.47 -9.29 -16.21
CA VAL A 651 11.18 -8.18 -15.29
C VAL A 651 12.50 -7.77 -14.64
N THR A 652 13.08 -6.68 -15.08
CA THR A 652 14.40 -6.22 -14.65
C THR A 652 14.40 -4.90 -13.92
N MET A 653 13.18 -4.39 -13.63
CA MET A 653 12.94 -3.20 -12.81
C MET A 653 11.57 -3.31 -12.17
N ALA A 654 11.46 -2.90 -10.92
CA ALA A 654 10.16 -2.73 -10.26
C ALA A 654 10.24 -1.65 -9.18
N ASN A 655 9.11 -0.96 -8.92
CA ASN A 655 9.02 0.07 -7.90
C ASN A 655 7.72 -0.09 -7.13
N ILE A 656 7.81 -0.44 -5.86
CA ILE A 656 6.60 -0.47 -5.02
C ILE A 656 6.09 0.96 -4.78
N ALA A 657 4.81 1.16 -4.89
CA ALA A 657 4.14 2.43 -4.70
C ALA A 657 3.42 2.46 -3.34
N GLN A 658 3.77 3.36 -2.40
CA GLN A 658 4.86 4.32 -2.48
C GLN A 658 5.81 4.11 -1.30
N ILE A 659 6.89 4.89 -1.23
CA ILE A 659 7.86 4.69 -0.14
C ILE A 659 7.37 5.23 1.20
N VAL A 660 6.60 6.35 1.21
CA VAL A 660 6.15 7.01 2.45
C VAL A 660 4.66 7.37 2.39
N ASN A 661 3.93 7.08 3.45
CA ASN A 661 2.54 7.43 3.76
C ASN A 661 1.51 6.90 2.75
N VAL A 662 1.32 7.56 1.62
CA VAL A 662 0.28 7.18 0.65
C VAL A 662 0.60 5.82 0.05
N LEU A 663 -0.17 4.79 0.39
CA LEU A 663 0.16 3.39 0.12
C LEU A 663 1.60 3.04 0.57
N GLY A 664 2.12 3.78 1.54
CA GLY A 664 3.53 3.81 1.88
C GLY A 664 4.02 2.56 2.60
N VAL A 665 5.21 2.08 2.22
CA VAL A 665 5.92 1.06 3.00
C VAL A 665 6.36 1.61 4.37
N LEU A 666 6.51 2.93 4.49
CA LEU A 666 6.76 3.68 5.73
C LEU A 666 5.60 4.60 6.03
N HIS A 667 5.16 4.63 7.29
CA HIS A 667 4.15 5.60 7.76
C HIS A 667 4.78 6.60 8.71
N THR A 668 4.42 7.88 8.57
CA THR A 668 4.95 8.94 9.42
C THR A 668 3.86 9.75 10.11
N ASN A 669 4.10 10.12 11.34
CA ASN A 669 3.49 11.30 11.94
C ASN A 669 4.54 12.43 12.05
N SER A 670 4.23 13.51 12.75
CA SER A 670 5.13 14.65 12.86
C SER A 670 6.47 14.37 13.58
N THR A 671 6.59 13.27 14.33
CA THR A 671 7.77 12.96 15.16
C THR A 671 8.34 11.56 15.01
N GLN A 672 7.62 10.66 14.34
CA GLN A 672 7.96 9.23 14.28
C GLN A 672 7.77 8.68 12.86
N VAL A 673 8.51 7.64 12.55
CA VAL A 673 8.31 6.74 11.42
C VAL A 673 7.93 5.34 11.93
N VAL A 674 7.09 4.65 11.21
CA VAL A 674 6.73 3.24 11.44
C VAL A 674 6.95 2.46 10.15
N GLU A 675 7.69 1.39 10.24
CA GLU A 675 7.91 0.45 9.14
C GLU A 675 6.74 -0.53 9.08
N THR A 676 6.09 -0.61 7.92
CA THR A 676 5.03 -1.59 7.68
C THR A 676 5.63 -2.98 7.40
N PRO A 677 4.83 -4.06 7.40
CA PRO A 677 5.31 -5.37 6.98
C PRO A 677 5.91 -5.39 5.56
N LEU A 678 5.49 -4.47 4.68
CA LEU A 678 6.07 -4.30 3.35
C LEU A 678 7.54 -3.86 3.43
N ALA A 679 7.86 -2.84 4.25
CA ALA A 679 9.23 -2.37 4.44
C ALA A 679 10.15 -3.51 4.92
N LYS A 680 9.66 -4.33 5.86
CA LYS A 680 10.40 -5.49 6.39
C LYS A 680 10.69 -6.55 5.33
N VAL A 681 9.77 -6.74 4.37
CA VAL A 681 10.02 -7.64 3.22
C VAL A 681 11.14 -7.10 2.34
N PHE A 682 11.13 -5.79 2.01
CA PHE A 682 12.22 -5.20 1.22
C PHE A 682 13.56 -5.27 1.96
N GLU A 683 13.59 -5.03 3.27
CA GLU A 683 14.79 -5.22 4.09
C GLU A 683 15.35 -6.64 3.97
N LEU A 684 14.49 -7.67 3.98
CA LEU A 684 14.92 -9.06 3.83
C LEU A 684 15.47 -9.34 2.43
N TYR A 685 14.68 -9.04 1.39
CA TYR A 685 15.01 -9.47 0.04
C TYR A 685 16.15 -8.68 -0.58
N ALA A 686 16.16 -7.35 -0.45
CA ALA A 686 17.22 -6.53 -1.03
C ALA A 686 18.59 -6.76 -0.40
N ASN A 687 18.62 -7.10 0.91
CA ASN A 687 19.89 -7.28 1.63
C ASN A 687 20.38 -8.74 1.69
N LEU A 688 19.50 -9.73 1.55
CA LEU A 688 19.87 -11.14 1.77
C LEU A 688 19.83 -12.00 0.52
N CYS A 689 19.12 -11.59 -0.54
CA CYS A 689 19.07 -12.34 -1.79
C CYS A 689 20.25 -11.98 -2.71
N TYR A 690 20.69 -12.96 -3.49
CA TYR A 690 21.78 -12.81 -4.45
C TYR A 690 21.25 -12.72 -5.87
N ARG A 691 22.14 -12.43 -6.82
CA ARG A 691 21.80 -12.23 -8.21
C ARG A 691 21.42 -13.51 -8.95
N ASP A 692 22.11 -14.63 -8.67
CA ASP A 692 21.94 -15.87 -9.42
C ASP A 692 20.89 -16.75 -8.73
N ARG A 693 19.75 -17.00 -9.40
CA ARG A 693 18.69 -17.87 -8.90
C ARG A 693 18.98 -19.33 -9.25
N CYS A 694 19.01 -20.18 -8.22
CA CYS A 694 19.17 -21.62 -8.37
C CYS A 694 17.88 -22.26 -8.84
N THR A 695 17.97 -23.40 -9.55
CA THR A 695 16.82 -24.25 -9.82
C THR A 695 16.23 -24.73 -8.51
N THR A 696 14.97 -24.34 -8.25
CA THR A 696 14.27 -24.65 -7.00
C THR A 696 12.91 -25.26 -7.33
N SER A 697 12.58 -26.38 -6.68
CA SER A 697 11.26 -27.00 -6.72
C SER A 697 10.76 -27.27 -5.30
N TYR A 698 9.46 -27.23 -5.11
CA TYR A 698 8.84 -27.46 -3.82
C TYR A 698 7.49 -28.14 -3.95
N THR A 699 7.12 -28.94 -2.94
CA THR A 699 5.82 -29.59 -2.81
C THR A 699 5.33 -29.41 -1.38
N GLY A 700 4.04 -29.53 -1.15
CA GLY A 700 3.46 -29.43 0.19
C GLY A 700 1.96 -29.33 0.16
N PRO A 701 1.34 -28.96 1.26
CA PRO A 701 -0.08 -28.63 1.33
C PRO A 701 -0.44 -27.54 0.35
N GLU A 702 -1.69 -27.55 -0.10
CA GLU A 702 -2.23 -26.55 -1.02
C GLU A 702 -3.31 -25.73 -0.34
N LEU A 703 -3.49 -24.52 -0.79
CA LEU A 703 -4.47 -23.55 -0.36
C LEU A 703 -5.35 -23.17 -1.55
N ASP A 704 -6.65 -23.32 -1.44
CA ASP A 704 -7.58 -22.81 -2.44
C ASP A 704 -7.73 -21.30 -2.27
N THR A 705 -7.51 -20.55 -3.35
CA THR A 705 -7.63 -19.10 -3.40
C THR A 705 -8.56 -18.66 -4.51
N PRO A 706 -9.07 -17.43 -4.54
CA PRO A 706 -9.85 -16.91 -5.66
C PRO A 706 -9.12 -16.97 -7.02
N GLN A 707 -7.77 -17.01 -6.99
CA GLN A 707 -6.92 -17.14 -8.18
C GLN A 707 -6.60 -18.61 -8.52
N GLY A 708 -7.22 -19.58 -7.84
CA GLY A 708 -7.01 -21.01 -8.00
C GLY A 708 -6.22 -21.63 -6.86
N ARG A 709 -6.00 -22.93 -6.97
CA ARG A 709 -5.25 -23.71 -5.98
C ARG A 709 -3.76 -23.45 -6.08
N GLN A 710 -3.13 -23.17 -4.94
CA GLN A 710 -1.72 -22.81 -4.86
C GLN A 710 -1.02 -23.55 -3.72
N PRO A 711 0.29 -23.84 -3.83
CA PRO A 711 1.07 -24.35 -2.71
C PRO A 711 1.05 -23.38 -1.51
N THR A 712 0.91 -23.92 -0.32
CA THR A 712 0.97 -23.16 0.93
C THR A 712 2.39 -22.59 1.16
N ILE A 713 3.41 -23.37 0.77
CA ILE A 713 4.81 -22.95 0.77
C ILE A 713 5.18 -22.42 -0.62
N ASP A 714 5.83 -21.26 -0.66
CA ASP A 714 6.49 -20.73 -1.84
C ASP A 714 7.99 -20.54 -1.53
N ALA A 715 8.86 -21.10 -2.37
CA ALA A 715 10.28 -21.08 -2.12
C ALA A 715 11.10 -20.61 -3.34
N CYS A 716 12.13 -19.82 -3.04
CA CYS A 716 13.14 -19.40 -4.00
C CYS A 716 14.53 -19.50 -3.37
N ALA A 717 15.54 -19.81 -4.17
CA ALA A 717 16.91 -19.87 -3.68
C ALA A 717 17.84 -19.09 -4.61
N THR A 718 18.73 -18.31 -4.00
CA THR A 718 19.72 -17.48 -4.73
C THR A 718 21.11 -17.73 -4.18
N ILE A 719 22.11 -17.67 -5.05
CA ILE A 719 23.51 -17.96 -4.71
C ILE A 719 24.40 -16.77 -5.06
N SER A 720 25.39 -16.52 -4.21
CA SER A 720 26.41 -15.49 -4.45
C SER A 720 27.26 -15.80 -5.68
N ALA A 721 27.81 -14.75 -6.34
CA ALA A 721 28.61 -14.88 -7.54
C ALA A 721 29.85 -15.79 -7.34
N ASP A 722 30.44 -15.81 -6.16
CA ASP A 722 31.56 -16.67 -5.78
C ASP A 722 31.10 -18.07 -5.33
N ARG A 723 29.81 -18.36 -5.38
CA ARG A 723 29.16 -19.61 -4.98
C ARG A 723 29.38 -20.05 -3.52
N LYS A 724 29.80 -19.12 -2.67
CA LYS A 724 30.08 -19.42 -1.26
C LYS A 724 28.90 -19.24 -0.34
N LYS A 725 27.89 -18.47 -0.73
CA LYS A 725 26.72 -18.20 0.07
C LYS A 725 25.43 -18.53 -0.69
N LEU A 726 24.51 -19.20 -0.02
CA LEU A 726 23.18 -19.56 -0.53
C LEU A 726 22.12 -18.92 0.36
N ALA A 727 21.20 -18.17 -0.21
CA ALA A 727 20.01 -17.64 0.47
C ALA A 727 18.78 -18.41 -0.01
N ILE A 728 18.04 -18.98 0.93
CA ILE A 728 16.78 -19.71 0.69
C ILE A 728 15.67 -18.87 1.29
N THR A 729 14.78 -18.35 0.46
CA THR A 729 13.59 -17.60 0.88
C THR A 729 12.39 -18.49 0.81
N VAL A 730 11.62 -18.55 1.91
CA VAL A 730 10.40 -19.37 2.00
C VAL A 730 9.27 -18.54 2.59
N ILE A 731 8.15 -18.53 1.90
CA ILE A 731 6.89 -17.94 2.36
C ILE A 731 5.99 -19.08 2.80
N ASN A 732 5.53 -19.06 4.05
CA ASN A 732 4.42 -19.90 4.50
C ASN A 732 3.13 -19.05 4.45
N ARG A 733 2.25 -19.37 3.52
CA ARG A 733 0.96 -18.70 3.33
C ARG A 733 -0.17 -19.26 4.19
N ASP A 734 0.07 -20.34 4.97
CA ASP A 734 -0.96 -20.85 5.89
C ASP A 734 -1.14 -19.84 7.03
N PRO A 735 -2.35 -19.32 7.25
CA PRO A 735 -2.56 -18.32 8.29
C PRO A 735 -2.48 -18.88 9.72
N LEU A 736 -2.52 -20.20 9.90
CA LEU A 736 -2.67 -20.84 11.20
C LEU A 736 -1.62 -21.93 11.49
N ARG A 737 -1.06 -22.57 10.43
CA ARG A 737 -0.25 -23.77 10.61
C ARG A 737 1.21 -23.56 10.25
N ASP A 738 2.07 -24.01 11.13
CA ASP A 738 3.48 -24.21 10.84
C ASP A 738 3.63 -25.35 9.83
N ILE A 739 4.51 -25.19 8.85
CA ILE A 739 4.78 -26.21 7.83
C ILE A 739 6.21 -26.75 8.00
N ALA A 740 6.31 -28.04 8.26
CA ALA A 740 7.58 -28.73 8.29
C ALA A 740 8.02 -29.10 6.88
N ALA A 741 9.13 -28.56 6.39
CA ALA A 741 9.65 -28.86 5.06
C ALA A 741 11.06 -29.44 5.12
N LYS A 742 11.26 -30.55 4.38
CA LYS A 742 12.59 -31.12 4.16
C LYS A 742 13.35 -30.22 3.17
N LEU A 743 14.57 -29.86 3.50
CA LEU A 743 15.46 -29.08 2.64
C LEU A 743 16.47 -30.01 1.99
N ASP A 744 16.36 -30.26 0.68
CA ASP A 744 17.30 -31.05 -0.10
C ASP A 744 18.21 -30.13 -0.91
N LEU A 745 19.49 -30.07 -0.55
CA LEU A 745 20.49 -29.25 -1.23
C LEU A 745 21.37 -30.13 -2.11
N ASN A 746 21.31 -29.90 -3.42
CA ASN A 746 22.19 -30.53 -4.38
C ASN A 746 23.37 -29.60 -4.72
N ASP A 747 24.57 -30.15 -4.72
CA ASP A 747 25.84 -29.43 -4.99
C ASP A 747 26.14 -28.28 -4.01
N PHE A 748 25.67 -28.36 -2.76
CA PHE A 748 25.99 -27.36 -1.73
C PHE A 748 26.21 -28.02 -0.36
N ALA A 749 27.47 -28.18 0.03
CA ALA A 749 27.86 -28.59 1.38
C ALA A 749 27.73 -27.39 2.32
N ALA A 750 26.67 -27.34 3.10
CA ALA A 750 26.41 -26.24 4.00
C ALA A 750 27.30 -26.32 5.25
N ALA A 751 27.93 -25.19 5.59
CA ALA A 751 28.63 -25.00 6.86
C ALA A 751 27.67 -24.52 7.96
N SER A 752 27.95 -24.86 9.20
CA SER A 752 27.27 -24.32 10.38
C SER A 752 28.07 -23.16 10.99
N PRO A 753 27.37 -22.16 11.62
CA PRO A 753 25.93 -22.06 11.74
C PRO A 753 25.30 -21.41 10.50
N ALA A 754 24.02 -21.73 10.25
CA ALA A 754 23.16 -20.98 9.33
C ALA A 754 22.70 -19.66 10.00
N GLU A 755 22.52 -18.62 9.20
CA GLU A 755 21.84 -17.38 9.62
C GLU A 755 20.37 -17.43 9.17
N ILE A 756 19.45 -17.23 10.10
CA ILE A 756 18.01 -17.34 9.86
C ILE A 756 17.37 -16.03 10.22
N ALA A 757 16.62 -15.45 9.28
CA ALA A 757 15.81 -14.27 9.50
C ALA A 757 14.33 -14.62 9.22
N VAL A 758 13.46 -14.34 10.17
CA VAL A 758 12.02 -14.65 10.07
C VAL A 758 11.22 -13.40 10.31
N LEU A 759 10.50 -12.95 9.30
CA LEU A 759 9.46 -11.94 9.42
C LEU A 759 8.17 -12.63 9.87
N ASN A 760 7.63 -12.23 11.02
CA ASN A 760 6.40 -12.76 11.56
C ASN A 760 5.72 -11.76 12.51
N GLY A 761 4.53 -12.09 12.96
CA GLY A 761 3.73 -11.38 13.95
C GLY A 761 2.76 -12.35 14.63
N PRO A 762 2.01 -11.93 15.65
CA PRO A 762 1.07 -12.79 16.37
C PRO A 762 -0.02 -13.43 15.48
N THR A 763 -0.41 -12.76 14.41
CA THR A 763 -1.40 -13.24 13.43
C THR A 763 -1.08 -12.70 12.04
N ALA A 764 -1.64 -13.31 11.01
CA ALA A 764 -1.56 -12.82 9.63
C ALA A 764 -2.14 -11.39 9.43
N TYR A 765 -2.93 -10.91 10.38
CA TYR A 765 -3.54 -9.57 10.39
C TYR A 765 -2.83 -8.58 11.32
N SER A 766 -1.71 -8.96 11.87
CA SER A 766 -0.90 -8.08 12.70
C SER A 766 -0.28 -6.97 11.87
N PHE A 767 -0.21 -5.76 12.42
CA PHE A 767 0.37 -4.58 11.79
C PHE A 767 1.06 -3.70 12.81
N ASN A 768 1.94 -2.84 12.34
CA ASN A 768 2.71 -1.92 13.17
C ASN A 768 1.99 -0.57 13.31
N THR A 769 2.11 0.05 14.47
CA THR A 769 1.54 1.36 14.79
C THR A 769 2.56 2.24 15.50
N TYR A 770 2.31 3.54 15.62
CA TYR A 770 3.20 4.45 16.36
C TYR A 770 3.37 4.08 17.85
N SER A 771 2.35 3.47 18.44
CA SER A 771 2.41 2.99 19.85
C SER A 771 2.98 1.58 19.99
N ALA A 772 2.99 0.79 18.92
CA ALA A 772 3.50 -0.57 18.88
C ALA A 772 4.19 -0.83 17.52
N PRO A 773 5.40 -0.29 17.31
CA PRO A 773 6.04 -0.27 15.99
C PRO A 773 6.65 -1.61 15.55
N ASN A 774 6.75 -2.61 16.44
CA ASN A 774 7.41 -3.88 16.19
C ASN A 774 6.51 -5.09 16.50
N VAL A 775 5.20 -4.98 16.26
CA VAL A 775 4.27 -6.12 16.38
C VAL A 775 4.57 -7.15 15.30
N VAL A 776 4.90 -6.67 14.10
CA VAL A 776 5.42 -7.46 12.97
C VAL A 776 6.87 -7.05 12.78
N ASP A 777 7.78 -7.99 12.99
CA ASP A 777 9.21 -7.68 12.92
C ASP A 777 10.04 -8.88 12.46
N ILE A 778 11.31 -8.62 12.13
CA ILE A 778 12.28 -9.62 11.70
C ILE A 778 13.06 -10.13 12.91
N THR A 779 12.85 -11.40 13.25
CA THR A 779 13.69 -12.09 14.23
C THR A 779 14.89 -12.69 13.52
N ARG A 780 16.11 -12.45 14.04
CA ARG A 780 17.37 -12.98 13.48
C ARG A 780 18.02 -13.92 14.45
N ALA A 781 18.48 -15.08 13.98
CA ALA A 781 19.14 -16.09 14.78
C ALA A 781 20.27 -16.79 14.00
N LYS A 782 21.25 -17.32 14.71
CA LYS A 782 22.22 -18.28 14.19
C LYS A 782 21.88 -19.66 14.75
N SER A 783 21.82 -20.66 13.88
CA SER A 783 21.41 -22.00 14.23
C SER A 783 22.28 -23.05 13.56
N ASN A 784 22.60 -24.10 14.27
CA ASN A 784 23.20 -25.31 13.66
C ASN A 784 22.08 -26.10 13.00
N LEU A 785 21.79 -25.78 11.75
CA LEU A 785 20.71 -26.38 10.98
C LEU A 785 21.04 -27.84 10.63
N ASP A 786 20.22 -28.78 11.12
CA ASP A 786 20.29 -30.18 10.74
C ASP A 786 19.44 -30.46 9.51
N LEU A 787 20.06 -30.48 8.34
CA LEU A 787 19.38 -30.71 7.06
C LEU A 787 18.80 -32.13 6.92
N SER A 788 19.15 -33.06 7.81
CA SER A 788 18.55 -34.41 7.84
C SER A 788 17.12 -34.39 8.38
N ARG A 789 16.72 -33.31 9.06
CA ARG A 789 15.40 -33.10 9.64
C ARG A 789 14.65 -31.99 8.91
N PRO A 790 13.32 -32.07 8.85
CA PRO A 790 12.53 -30.97 8.32
C PRO A 790 12.73 -29.69 9.15
N TYR A 791 12.87 -28.57 8.48
CA TYR A 791 12.79 -27.24 9.11
C TYR A 791 11.32 -26.82 9.24
N VAL A 792 10.94 -26.24 10.36
CA VAL A 792 9.58 -25.78 10.63
C VAL A 792 9.47 -24.30 10.28
N PHE A 793 8.74 -24.00 9.22
CA PHE A 793 8.42 -22.64 8.79
C PHE A 793 7.16 -22.16 9.53
N PRO A 794 7.25 -21.12 10.37
CA PRO A 794 6.10 -20.63 11.12
C PRO A 794 4.92 -20.26 10.23
N ALA A 795 3.71 -20.38 10.75
CA ALA A 795 2.51 -19.88 10.07
C ALA A 795 2.67 -18.41 9.66
N HIS A 796 2.05 -18.01 8.56
CA HIS A 796 2.02 -16.61 8.04
C HIS A 796 3.38 -15.89 8.10
N SER A 797 4.46 -16.54 7.67
CA SER A 797 5.82 -15.99 7.79
C SER A 797 6.56 -15.89 6.46
N VAL A 798 7.59 -15.04 6.46
CA VAL A 798 8.66 -15.03 5.45
C VAL A 798 9.96 -15.37 6.14
N THR A 799 10.59 -16.48 5.73
CA THR A 799 11.85 -16.96 6.29
C THR A 799 12.95 -16.86 5.26
N VAL A 800 14.09 -16.30 5.64
CA VAL A 800 15.33 -16.32 4.84
C VAL A 800 16.39 -17.12 5.63
N ILE A 801 16.86 -18.21 5.01
CA ILE A 801 17.95 -19.02 5.56
C ILE A 801 19.19 -18.75 4.71
N THR A 802 20.23 -18.18 5.30
CA THR A 802 21.52 -17.96 4.65
C THR A 802 22.52 -19.01 5.12
N LEU A 803 23.07 -19.73 4.15
CA LEU A 803 24.06 -20.78 4.36
C LEU A 803 25.39 -20.38 3.75
N SER A 804 26.49 -20.70 4.42
CA SER A 804 27.83 -20.63 3.85
C SER A 804 28.25 -22.01 3.35
N ARG A 805 29.02 -22.07 2.26
CA ARG A 805 29.58 -23.33 1.77
C ARG A 805 30.73 -23.79 2.68
N HIS A 806 30.76 -25.06 3.01
CA HIS A 806 31.90 -25.66 3.68
C HIS A 806 33.14 -25.61 2.76
N HIS A 807 34.28 -25.21 3.29
CA HIS A 807 35.56 -25.12 2.51
C HIS A 807 36.06 -26.49 2.12
#